data_4084767e304c75a93fdb5cba94b39471
#
_entry.id   4084767e304c75a93fdb5cba94b39471
#
_cell.length_a   1.000
_cell.length_b   1.000
_cell.length_c   1.000
_cell.angle_alpha   90.00
_cell.angle_beta   90.00
_cell.angle_gamma   90.00
#
_symmetry.space_group_name_H-M   'P 1'
#
loop_
_entity.id
_entity.type
_entity.pdbx_description
1 polymer ?
#
loop_
_entity_poly.entity_id
_entity_poly.type
_entity_poly.pdbx_seq_one_letter_code
_entity_poly.pdbx_strand_id
1 'polypeptide(L)'
;MDTILVRGARTHNLKNVDLDIPRDKLVVITGLSGSGKSSLAFDTLYAEGQRRYVESLSTYARQFLSMMEKPDVDHIEGLSPAISIEQKSTSHNPRSTVGTITEIYDYLRLLFARVGEPRCPEHEAPLAAQTVSQMVDQVLAMEEGSKLMLLAPVIREKKGEHLHLFDELRAQGFIRVRVDGRIYDMDDTPDLDKNKKHTIEVVVDRFKVRSDLQNRLAESFETALNLADNIAIIASMDGTPLDGDGEEITFSAKFACPHCGYSIPELEPRLFSFNNPAGACPSCDGLGVKQFFDEDKVITSEELSLAEGAIRGWDRRNVYYFQMLTALAQSLDFDMDLAFKDLDKTVHRKILYGTGKESVEFRYLNDRGDIIKRNHPFEGIVPNMERRYRETESEAVREDLASYLSTSTCPSCDGSRLREAARNVFIDNATLPELVRLAVGKSFDYFDSLKLPGNRGEIAEKILKEIRDRLQFLVNVGLDYLNLERSAETLSGGEAQRIRLASQIGAGLVGVMYVLDEPSIGLHQRDNERLLSTLTRLRDLGNTVLVVEHDEDAIRTADHVIDIGPGAGVHGGRVVAQGTAKQVAANKDSLTGDYLSGRRRIAVPDKRVPTGDDWLTLTGATGNNLKGTELKLPLGLFTCVTGVSGSGKSTLINHTLYPLAATKLNKATTLKASPHDRLEGLEHLDKVVDIDQSPIGRTPRSNPATYTGIFTPVRELFAGTQEARARGYKPGRFSFNVKGGRCEACQGDGVIKVEMHFLPDIYVPCEVCDGRRYNRETLEVTYKGKNIYEVLEMTIEEAREFFDAVPALQRRLQTLLDVGLSYVKLGQAATTLSGGEAQRVKLARELSRRDTGRTLYILDEPTTGLHFQDIQMLLDVLNRLRDHGNTIVVIEHNLDVIKTADWIVDLGPEGGDGGGRVIAQGTPEKVAKAKGSHTGHFLKTMLPKKS
;
A
#
# COMPACT_ATOMS: atom_id res chain seq x y z
N MET A 1 20.18 7.70 34.91
CA MET A 1 21.04 6.66 34.29
C MET A 1 21.35 7.12 32.88
N ASP A 2 22.60 7.19 32.52
CA ASP A 2 23.06 7.71 31.22
C ASP A 2 23.29 6.60 30.19
N THR A 3 23.00 5.34 30.59
CA THR A 3 23.20 4.14 29.76
C THR A 3 22.03 3.15 29.91
N ILE A 4 21.75 2.42 28.85
CA ILE A 4 20.89 1.23 28.84
C ILE A 4 21.84 0.04 29.03
N LEU A 5 21.63 -0.72 30.11
CA LEU A 5 22.43 -1.89 30.43
C LEU A 5 21.69 -3.15 29.97
N VAL A 6 22.30 -3.93 29.09
CA VAL A 6 21.79 -5.22 28.63
C VAL A 6 22.73 -6.31 29.11
N ARG A 7 22.22 -7.37 29.71
CA ARG A 7 22.98 -8.53 30.19
C ARG A 7 22.32 -9.81 29.78
N GLY A 8 23.09 -10.69 29.17
CA GLY A 8 22.67 -12.04 28.83
C GLY A 8 21.58 -12.14 27.75
N ALA A 9 21.62 -11.29 26.72
CA ALA A 9 20.63 -11.38 25.63
C ALA A 9 20.87 -12.60 24.76
N ARG A 10 19.83 -13.46 24.62
CA ARG A 10 19.88 -14.76 23.89
C ARG A 10 18.74 -14.94 22.88
N THR A 11 17.98 -13.88 22.61
CA THR A 11 16.87 -13.91 21.67
C THR A 11 17.34 -14.36 20.28
N HIS A 12 16.68 -15.35 19.69
CA HIS A 12 16.99 -15.96 18.39
C HIS A 12 18.45 -16.46 18.31
N ASN A 13 19.29 -15.82 17.47
CA ASN A 13 20.70 -16.22 17.28
C ASN A 13 21.69 -15.47 18.17
N LEU A 14 21.24 -14.58 19.06
CA LEU A 14 22.11 -13.88 20.00
C LEU A 14 22.78 -14.82 20.99
N LYS A 15 24.08 -14.63 21.26
CA LYS A 15 24.92 -15.51 22.06
C LYS A 15 25.34 -14.87 23.37
N ASN A 16 24.37 -14.74 24.30
CA ASN A 16 24.61 -14.19 25.64
C ASN A 16 25.26 -12.81 25.58
N VAL A 17 24.62 -11.88 24.88
CA VAL A 17 25.17 -10.56 24.58
C VAL A 17 25.04 -9.63 25.78
N ASP A 18 26.19 -9.03 26.20
CA ASP A 18 26.30 -7.97 27.20
C ASP A 18 26.65 -6.65 26.53
N LEU A 19 25.86 -5.59 26.77
CA LEU A 19 26.05 -4.27 26.16
C LEU A 19 25.74 -3.14 27.12
N ASP A 20 26.46 -2.04 26.97
CA ASP A 20 26.21 -0.74 27.60
C ASP A 20 25.97 0.29 26.49
N ILE A 21 24.69 0.65 26.28
CA ILE A 21 24.26 1.54 25.19
C ILE A 21 24.03 2.94 25.75
N PRO A 22 24.73 3.98 25.25
CA PRO A 22 24.57 5.35 25.76
C PRO A 22 23.16 5.88 25.41
N ARG A 23 22.53 6.55 26.39
CA ARG A 23 21.23 7.23 26.19
C ARG A 23 21.44 8.61 25.56
N ASP A 24 20.36 9.14 24.98
CA ASP A 24 20.31 10.47 24.35
C ASP A 24 21.38 10.61 23.25
N LYS A 25 21.62 9.52 22.55
CA LYS A 25 22.60 9.39 21.46
C LYS A 25 21.96 8.74 20.21
N LEU A 26 22.58 9.01 19.08
CA LEU A 26 22.33 8.28 17.83
C LEU A 26 23.21 7.02 17.82
N VAL A 27 22.61 5.86 17.98
CA VAL A 27 23.28 4.57 18.03
C VAL A 27 22.94 3.76 16.79
N VAL A 28 23.93 3.34 16.03
CA VAL A 28 23.77 2.50 14.86
C VAL A 28 24.17 1.06 15.19
N ILE A 29 23.27 0.13 14.92
CA ILE A 29 23.50 -1.31 15.01
C ILE A 29 23.72 -1.84 13.59
N THR A 30 24.91 -2.34 13.31
CA THR A 30 25.34 -2.80 11.98
C THR A 30 25.87 -4.24 12.01
N GLY A 31 26.21 -4.80 10.85
CA GLY A 31 26.73 -6.15 10.68
C GLY A 31 26.10 -6.87 9.49
N LEU A 32 26.53 -8.09 9.19
CA LEU A 32 26.02 -8.90 8.07
C LEU A 32 24.51 -9.14 8.16
N SER A 33 23.88 -9.39 7.00
CA SER A 33 22.49 -9.86 6.97
C SER A 33 22.36 -11.16 7.76
N GLY A 34 21.32 -11.25 8.63
CA GLY A 34 21.14 -12.43 9.52
C GLY A 34 22.12 -12.52 10.70
N SER A 35 22.92 -11.49 10.99
CA SER A 35 23.86 -11.52 12.13
C SER A 35 23.21 -11.37 13.50
N GLY A 36 21.95 -10.95 13.60
CA GLY A 36 21.21 -10.74 14.87
C GLY A 36 20.92 -9.28 15.23
N LYS A 37 21.10 -8.35 14.30
CA LYS A 37 20.83 -6.90 14.50
C LYS A 37 19.38 -6.64 14.91
N SER A 38 18.42 -7.13 14.13
CA SER A 38 16.99 -6.96 14.41
C SER A 38 16.58 -7.69 15.69
N SER A 39 17.18 -8.86 15.97
CA SER A 39 16.96 -9.59 17.23
C SER A 39 17.38 -8.79 18.45
N LEU A 40 18.47 -8.01 18.36
CA LEU A 40 18.87 -7.09 19.45
C LEU A 40 17.97 -5.86 19.51
N ALA A 41 17.76 -5.16 18.37
CA ALA A 41 17.07 -3.88 18.34
C ALA A 41 15.55 -4.02 18.61
N PHE A 42 14.87 -4.92 17.89
CA PHE A 42 13.41 -5.08 17.93
C PHE A 42 12.97 -6.16 18.90
N ASP A 43 13.46 -7.40 18.74
CA ASP A 43 12.97 -8.55 19.51
C ASP A 43 13.50 -8.54 20.95
N THR A 44 14.49 -7.72 21.30
CA THR A 44 15.04 -7.59 22.65
C THR A 44 14.75 -6.22 23.26
N LEU A 45 15.37 -5.14 22.73
CA LEU A 45 15.29 -3.80 23.34
C LEU A 45 13.90 -3.18 23.20
N TYR A 46 13.35 -3.14 21.98
CA TYR A 46 12.02 -2.58 21.76
C TYR A 46 10.94 -3.41 22.44
N ALA A 47 10.97 -4.75 22.26
CA ALA A 47 9.97 -5.63 22.85
C ALA A 47 9.90 -5.52 24.38
N GLU A 48 11.04 -5.47 25.08
CA GLU A 48 11.08 -5.28 26.53
C GLU A 48 10.66 -3.87 26.95
N GLY A 49 11.06 -2.83 26.21
CA GLY A 49 10.64 -1.45 26.47
C GLY A 49 9.13 -1.27 26.35
N GLN A 50 8.54 -1.85 25.30
CA GLN A 50 7.09 -1.81 25.09
C GLN A 50 6.35 -2.66 26.13
N ARG A 51 6.84 -3.86 26.45
CA ARG A 51 6.26 -4.73 27.49
C ARG A 51 6.17 -4.00 28.83
N ARG A 52 7.24 -3.35 29.29
CA ARG A 52 7.25 -2.57 30.54
C ARG A 52 6.32 -1.37 30.50
N TYR A 53 6.23 -0.69 29.34
CA TYR A 53 5.30 0.41 29.18
C TYR A 53 3.84 -0.06 29.33
N VAL A 54 3.45 -1.14 28.61
CA VAL A 54 2.09 -1.72 28.69
C VAL A 54 1.79 -2.24 30.11
N GLU A 55 2.79 -2.82 30.80
CA GLU A 55 2.66 -3.28 32.20
C GLU A 55 2.35 -2.13 33.18
N SER A 56 2.81 -0.93 32.86
CA SER A 56 2.51 0.28 33.66
C SER A 56 1.10 0.85 33.44
N LEU A 57 0.40 0.40 32.39
CA LEU A 57 -0.94 0.86 32.05
C LEU A 57 -2.04 0.15 32.85
N SER A 58 -3.31 0.42 32.51
CA SER A 58 -4.49 -0.11 33.18
C SER A 58 -4.57 -1.65 33.16
N THR A 59 -5.40 -2.21 34.06
CA THR A 59 -5.65 -3.65 34.16
C THR A 59 -6.19 -4.26 32.85
N TYR A 60 -6.94 -3.48 32.07
CA TYR A 60 -7.41 -3.87 30.74
C TYR A 60 -6.25 -4.03 29.74
N ALA A 61 -5.31 -3.09 29.70
CA ALA A 61 -4.13 -3.19 28.85
C ALA A 61 -3.23 -4.37 29.21
N ARG A 62 -3.17 -4.75 30.50
CA ARG A 62 -2.41 -5.92 30.98
C ARG A 62 -2.94 -7.26 30.47
N GLN A 63 -4.19 -7.36 30.03
CA GLN A 63 -4.72 -8.58 29.41
C GLN A 63 -4.00 -8.90 28.09
N PHE A 64 -3.45 -7.89 27.39
CA PHE A 64 -2.67 -8.08 26.19
C PHE A 64 -1.21 -8.48 26.47
N LEU A 65 -0.69 -8.28 27.67
CA LEU A 65 0.67 -8.67 28.07
C LEU A 65 0.90 -10.18 28.01
N SER A 66 -0.12 -10.98 28.32
CA SER A 66 -0.01 -12.45 28.23
C SER A 66 0.23 -12.95 26.82
N MET A 67 0.01 -12.11 25.81
CA MET A 67 0.21 -12.40 24.40
C MET A 67 1.55 -11.85 23.86
N MET A 68 2.29 -11.05 24.64
CA MET A 68 3.59 -10.51 24.28
C MET A 68 4.67 -11.49 24.75
N GLU A 69 5.47 -12.01 23.82
CA GLU A 69 6.62 -12.86 24.16
C GLU A 69 7.65 -12.06 24.95
N LYS A 70 8.10 -12.63 26.08
CA LYS A 70 9.17 -12.03 26.87
C LYS A 70 10.50 -12.35 26.17
N PRO A 71 11.33 -11.32 25.87
CA PRO A 71 12.67 -11.58 25.32
C PRO A 71 13.50 -12.47 26.25
N ASP A 72 14.30 -13.36 25.67
CA ASP A 72 15.27 -14.15 26.42
C ASP A 72 16.49 -13.29 26.76
N VAL A 73 16.43 -12.69 27.94
CA VAL A 73 17.47 -11.80 28.47
C VAL A 73 17.49 -11.90 29.99
N ASP A 74 18.68 -11.90 30.59
CA ASP A 74 18.82 -11.97 32.03
C ASP A 74 18.36 -10.68 32.68
N HIS A 75 18.83 -9.53 32.18
CA HIS A 75 18.54 -8.24 32.77
C HIS A 75 18.68 -7.09 31.76
N ILE A 76 17.75 -6.11 31.81
CA ILE A 76 17.86 -4.84 31.09
C ILE A 76 17.47 -3.69 32.04
N GLU A 77 18.33 -2.67 32.15
CA GLU A 77 18.06 -1.44 32.89
C GLU A 77 18.15 -0.20 32.00
N GLY A 78 17.58 0.90 32.46
CA GLY A 78 17.69 2.20 31.79
C GLY A 78 16.85 2.38 30.54
N LEU A 79 15.89 1.47 30.22
CA LEU A 79 14.99 1.62 29.09
C LEU A 79 14.04 2.81 29.28
N SER A 80 13.89 3.62 28.23
CA SER A 80 12.80 4.59 28.06
C SER A 80 11.60 3.96 27.38
N PRO A 81 10.42 4.60 27.38
CA PRO A 81 9.32 4.23 26.51
C PRO A 81 9.81 4.11 25.05
N ALA A 82 9.50 3.01 24.40
CA ALA A 82 10.05 2.68 23.10
C ALA A 82 9.02 2.84 21.98
N ILE A 83 9.43 3.41 20.86
CA ILE A 83 8.66 3.56 19.63
C ILE A 83 9.40 2.86 18.49
N SER A 84 8.74 1.92 17.81
CA SER A 84 9.29 1.23 16.64
C SER A 84 8.81 1.89 15.35
N ILE A 85 9.72 2.05 14.41
CA ILE A 85 9.45 2.53 13.05
C ILE A 85 9.99 1.49 12.06
N GLU A 86 9.20 0.44 11.84
CA GLU A 86 9.52 -0.68 10.95
C GLU A 86 9.04 -0.42 9.52
N GLN A 87 9.60 -1.16 8.56
CA GLN A 87 9.19 -1.12 7.15
C GLN A 87 7.89 -1.88 6.87
N LYS A 88 7.42 -2.73 7.81
CA LYS A 88 6.28 -3.62 7.56
C LYS A 88 4.99 -2.86 7.31
N SER A 89 4.32 -3.29 6.26
CA SER A 89 2.98 -3.02 5.75
C SER A 89 2.35 -1.65 6.06
N THR A 90 2.13 -0.91 5.00
CA THR A 90 1.12 0.14 4.91
C THR A 90 -0.26 -0.40 5.28
N SER A 91 -1.08 0.44 5.89
CA SER A 91 -2.50 0.14 6.10
C SER A 91 -3.16 -0.24 4.78
N HIS A 92 -3.80 -1.39 4.72
CA HIS A 92 -4.63 -1.81 3.57
C HIS A 92 -6.00 -1.11 3.54
N ASN A 93 -6.18 -0.07 4.34
CA ASN A 93 -7.41 0.70 4.34
C ASN A 93 -7.41 1.69 3.16
N PRO A 94 -8.30 1.55 2.16
CA PRO A 94 -8.34 2.41 0.97
C PRO A 94 -8.68 3.87 1.28
N ARG A 95 -9.14 4.16 2.51
CA ARG A 95 -9.41 5.51 3.01
C ARG A 95 -8.21 6.17 3.67
N SER A 96 -7.11 5.45 3.89
CA SER A 96 -5.88 6.03 4.43
C SER A 96 -5.09 6.74 3.34
N THR A 97 -4.75 8.01 3.56
CA THR A 97 -3.93 8.84 2.67
C THR A 97 -2.72 9.40 3.43
N VAL A 98 -1.74 9.93 2.71
CA VAL A 98 -0.61 10.64 3.33
C VAL A 98 -1.12 11.72 4.27
N GLY A 99 -2.10 12.53 3.84
CA GLY A 99 -2.68 13.60 4.65
C GLY A 99 -3.36 13.12 5.94
N THR A 100 -4.03 11.95 5.92
CA THR A 100 -4.69 11.41 7.11
C THR A 100 -3.72 10.76 8.08
N ILE A 101 -2.67 10.07 7.59
CA ILE A 101 -1.65 9.44 8.43
C ILE A 101 -0.81 10.49 9.15
N THR A 102 -0.55 11.62 8.50
CA THR A 102 0.23 12.74 9.07
C THR A 102 -0.60 13.70 9.89
N GLU A 103 -1.91 13.48 10.01
CA GLU A 103 -2.87 14.38 10.64
C GLU A 103 -3.02 15.75 9.96
N ILE A 104 -2.25 16.03 8.90
CA ILE A 104 -2.32 17.31 8.16
C ILE A 104 -3.73 17.54 7.66
N TYR A 105 -4.40 16.47 7.17
CA TYR A 105 -5.76 16.58 6.66
C TYR A 105 -6.76 17.01 7.74
N ASP A 106 -6.57 16.65 9.00
CA ASP A 106 -7.43 17.06 10.11
C ASP A 106 -7.31 18.55 10.40
N TYR A 107 -6.09 19.09 10.34
CA TYR A 107 -5.86 20.54 10.45
C TYR A 107 -6.39 21.29 9.23
N LEU A 108 -6.29 20.73 8.02
CA LEU A 108 -6.87 21.33 6.81
C LEU A 108 -8.40 21.41 6.91
N ARG A 109 -9.07 20.34 7.36
CA ARG A 109 -10.52 20.35 7.60
C ARG A 109 -10.92 21.44 8.59
N LEU A 110 -10.15 21.59 9.67
CA LEU A 110 -10.40 22.64 10.67
C LEU A 110 -10.17 24.03 10.07
N LEU A 111 -9.11 24.23 9.30
CA LEU A 111 -8.81 25.49 8.64
C LEU A 111 -9.95 25.91 7.70
N PHE A 112 -10.38 25.01 6.80
CA PHE A 112 -11.46 25.27 5.86
C PHE A 112 -12.80 25.54 6.56
N ALA A 113 -13.09 24.85 7.65
CA ALA A 113 -14.29 25.07 8.44
C ALA A 113 -14.31 26.44 9.16
N ARG A 114 -13.13 26.96 9.53
CA ARG A 114 -13.04 28.20 10.32
C ARG A 114 -12.83 29.47 9.51
N VAL A 115 -12.08 29.37 8.42
CA VAL A 115 -11.71 30.55 7.59
C VAL A 115 -12.03 30.39 6.11
N GLY A 116 -12.65 29.30 5.69
CA GLY A 116 -13.04 29.05 4.31
C GLY A 116 -14.19 29.97 3.84
N GLU A 117 -14.18 30.29 2.56
CA GLU A 117 -15.24 31.09 1.87
C GLU A 117 -16.01 30.16 0.94
N PRO A 118 -17.24 29.78 1.27
CA PRO A 118 -18.06 28.97 0.39
C PRO A 118 -18.55 29.80 -0.81
N ARG A 119 -18.52 29.17 -2.00
CA ARG A 119 -19.03 29.77 -3.24
C ARG A 119 -20.08 28.87 -3.89
N CYS A 120 -20.96 29.49 -4.66
CA CYS A 120 -21.96 28.76 -5.43
C CYS A 120 -21.28 27.95 -6.55
N PRO A 121 -21.61 26.67 -6.74
CA PRO A 121 -21.02 25.82 -7.81
C PRO A 121 -21.30 26.37 -9.22
N GLU A 122 -22.48 26.99 -9.45
CA GLU A 122 -22.89 27.48 -10.77
C GLU A 122 -22.48 28.92 -11.05
N HIS A 123 -22.53 29.80 -10.03
CA HIS A 123 -22.32 31.24 -10.19
C HIS A 123 -20.98 31.73 -9.68
N GLU A 124 -20.21 30.89 -9.03
CA GLU A 124 -18.94 31.21 -8.34
C GLU A 124 -19.07 32.40 -7.35
N ALA A 125 -20.29 32.85 -7.10
CA ALA A 125 -20.58 33.94 -6.18
C ALA A 125 -20.37 33.44 -4.73
N PRO A 126 -19.81 34.31 -3.84
CA PRO A 126 -19.73 33.99 -2.42
C PRO A 126 -21.13 33.75 -1.84
N LEU A 127 -21.25 32.65 -1.05
CA LEU A 127 -22.49 32.41 -0.34
C LEU A 127 -22.58 33.38 0.85
N ALA A 128 -23.65 34.17 0.87
CA ALA A 128 -23.93 35.16 1.92
C ALA A 128 -25.16 34.77 2.73
N ALA A 129 -25.35 35.40 3.88
CA ALA A 129 -26.58 35.23 4.65
C ALA A 129 -27.75 35.72 3.82
N GLN A 130 -28.74 34.88 3.59
CA GLN A 130 -30.00 35.21 2.94
C GLN A 130 -30.92 35.89 3.94
N THR A 131 -31.53 36.99 3.55
CA THR A 131 -32.56 37.64 4.39
C THR A 131 -33.88 36.92 4.27
N VAL A 132 -34.71 36.98 5.32
CA VAL A 132 -36.07 36.43 5.30
C VAL A 132 -36.88 36.97 4.10
N SER A 133 -36.76 38.26 3.75
CA SER A 133 -37.41 38.82 2.58
C SER A 133 -37.02 38.16 1.28
N GLN A 134 -35.72 37.89 1.08
CA GLN A 134 -35.21 37.16 -0.10
C GLN A 134 -35.74 35.73 -0.18
N MET A 135 -35.82 35.04 0.95
CA MET A 135 -36.36 33.67 1.02
C MET A 135 -37.85 33.66 0.63
N VAL A 136 -38.61 34.60 1.15
CA VAL A 136 -40.04 34.80 0.84
C VAL A 136 -40.23 35.10 -0.63
N ASP A 137 -39.46 36.05 -1.19
CA ASP A 137 -39.56 36.44 -2.60
C ASP A 137 -39.26 35.24 -3.53
N GLN A 138 -38.28 34.40 -3.17
CA GLN A 138 -37.95 33.18 -3.93
C GLN A 138 -39.10 32.18 -3.91
N VAL A 139 -39.74 31.96 -2.75
CA VAL A 139 -40.91 31.07 -2.66
C VAL A 139 -42.12 31.62 -3.40
N LEU A 140 -42.35 32.92 -3.35
CA LEU A 140 -43.47 33.58 -4.06
C LEU A 140 -43.26 33.63 -5.59
N ALA A 141 -42.01 33.51 -6.06
CA ALA A 141 -41.69 33.38 -7.49
C ALA A 141 -41.97 31.98 -8.08
N MET A 142 -42.29 31.00 -7.24
CA MET A 142 -42.67 29.64 -7.68
C MET A 142 -44.05 29.63 -8.33
N GLU A 143 -44.42 28.52 -9.00
CA GLU A 143 -45.68 28.38 -9.70
C GLU A 143 -46.88 28.63 -8.76
N GLU A 144 -47.78 29.56 -9.14
CA GLU A 144 -48.94 29.90 -8.35
C GLU A 144 -49.88 28.69 -8.17
N GLY A 145 -50.28 28.42 -6.91
CA GLY A 145 -51.12 27.29 -6.56
C GLY A 145 -50.36 26.06 -6.09
N SER A 146 -49.03 25.99 -6.23
CA SER A 146 -48.18 24.92 -5.72
C SER A 146 -48.41 24.70 -4.23
N LYS A 147 -48.57 23.45 -3.82
CA LYS A 147 -48.82 23.07 -2.42
C LYS A 147 -47.48 22.79 -1.75
N LEU A 148 -47.09 23.64 -0.86
CA LEU A 148 -45.79 23.61 -0.19
C LEU A 148 -45.93 23.53 1.33
N MET A 149 -44.89 22.95 1.96
CA MET A 149 -44.71 22.99 3.41
C MET A 149 -43.36 23.64 3.76
N LEU A 150 -43.36 24.41 4.81
CA LEU A 150 -42.16 24.96 5.41
C LEU A 150 -41.76 24.11 6.61
N LEU A 151 -40.56 23.59 6.60
CA LEU A 151 -40.00 22.67 7.58
C LEU A 151 -38.81 23.32 8.32
N ALA A 152 -38.74 23.07 9.61
CA ALA A 152 -37.58 23.41 10.45
C ALA A 152 -36.84 22.12 10.87
N PRO A 153 -35.66 21.83 10.32
CA PRO A 153 -34.91 20.60 10.64
C PRO A 153 -34.19 20.72 11.99
N VAL A 154 -34.89 20.30 13.08
CA VAL A 154 -34.39 20.39 14.46
C VAL A 154 -33.40 19.28 14.82
N ILE A 155 -33.51 18.08 14.22
CA ILE A 155 -32.56 16.97 14.34
C ILE A 155 -32.18 16.52 12.94
N ARG A 156 -30.86 16.34 12.70
CA ARG A 156 -30.31 15.85 11.44
C ARG A 156 -29.34 14.73 11.69
N GLU A 157 -29.68 13.52 11.21
CA GLU A 157 -28.85 12.32 11.31
C GLU A 157 -28.23 12.08 12.70
N LYS A 158 -28.97 12.34 13.78
CA LYS A 158 -28.52 12.08 15.15
C LYS A 158 -29.18 10.82 15.71
N LYS A 159 -28.42 10.04 16.46
CA LYS A 159 -28.91 8.86 17.21
C LYS A 159 -29.64 9.32 18.45
N GLY A 160 -30.74 8.64 18.80
CA GLY A 160 -31.49 8.90 20.03
C GLY A 160 -32.99 8.69 19.86
N GLU A 161 -33.69 8.54 20.96
CA GLU A 161 -35.16 8.43 21.02
C GLU A 161 -35.85 9.81 20.91
N HIS A 162 -35.15 10.89 21.23
CA HIS A 162 -35.55 12.31 21.12
C HIS A 162 -36.91 12.64 21.81
N LEU A 163 -37.32 11.89 22.84
CA LEU A 163 -38.62 12.06 23.52
C LEU A 163 -38.82 13.47 24.06
N HIS A 164 -37.80 14.04 24.75
CA HIS A 164 -37.88 15.41 25.30
C HIS A 164 -38.13 16.46 24.22
N LEU A 165 -37.56 16.28 23.01
CA LEU A 165 -37.76 17.18 21.91
C LEU A 165 -39.21 17.21 21.45
N PHE A 166 -39.86 16.04 21.35
CA PHE A 166 -41.27 15.98 20.98
C PHE A 166 -42.18 16.64 22.03
N ASP A 167 -41.85 16.49 23.32
CA ASP A 167 -42.58 17.16 24.41
C ASP A 167 -42.41 18.68 24.37
N GLU A 168 -41.20 19.16 24.11
CA GLU A 168 -40.89 20.59 23.93
C GLU A 168 -41.64 21.20 22.73
N LEU A 169 -41.60 20.51 21.58
CA LEU A 169 -42.29 20.95 20.36
C LEU A 169 -43.81 20.97 20.54
N ARG A 170 -44.37 19.97 21.28
CA ARG A 170 -45.79 19.96 21.61
C ARG A 170 -46.16 21.12 22.52
N ALA A 171 -45.33 21.43 23.52
CA ALA A 171 -45.52 22.54 24.44
C ALA A 171 -45.46 23.89 23.71
N GLN A 172 -44.70 24.02 22.65
CA GLN A 172 -44.63 25.21 21.75
C GLN A 172 -45.82 25.33 20.76
N GLY A 173 -46.70 24.30 20.74
CA GLY A 173 -47.92 24.34 19.94
C GLY A 173 -47.80 23.84 18.49
N PHE A 174 -46.70 23.14 18.16
CA PHE A 174 -46.58 22.52 16.84
C PHE A 174 -47.47 21.27 16.75
N ILE A 175 -48.15 21.11 15.62
CA ILE A 175 -49.16 20.06 15.39
C ILE A 175 -48.57 18.90 14.64
N ARG A 176 -47.53 19.09 13.82
CA ARG A 176 -46.97 18.06 12.95
C ARG A 176 -45.47 18.09 12.87
N VAL A 177 -44.94 16.91 12.69
CA VAL A 177 -43.48 16.68 12.52
C VAL A 177 -43.26 15.70 11.37
N ARG A 178 -42.19 15.87 10.62
CA ARG A 178 -41.71 14.89 9.66
C ARG A 178 -40.53 14.16 10.28
N VAL A 179 -40.63 12.85 10.38
CA VAL A 179 -39.59 11.95 10.93
C VAL A 179 -39.16 11.01 9.83
N ASP A 180 -37.88 10.99 9.51
CA ASP A 180 -37.27 10.17 8.47
C ASP A 180 -38.05 10.19 7.14
N GLY A 181 -38.47 11.40 6.74
CA GLY A 181 -39.20 11.68 5.51
C GLY A 181 -40.72 11.43 5.57
N ARG A 182 -41.27 10.96 6.70
CA ARG A 182 -42.70 10.72 6.87
C ARG A 182 -43.33 11.71 7.84
N ILE A 183 -44.51 12.22 7.48
CA ILE A 183 -45.25 13.19 8.29
C ILE A 183 -46.11 12.44 9.32
N TYR A 184 -46.05 12.90 10.57
CA TYR A 184 -46.83 12.42 11.70
C TYR A 184 -47.51 13.59 12.39
N ASP A 185 -48.69 13.36 12.95
CA ASP A 185 -49.25 14.31 13.89
C ASP A 185 -48.49 14.18 15.24
N MET A 186 -48.35 15.28 15.96
CA MET A 186 -47.49 15.33 17.17
C MET A 186 -47.95 14.36 18.28
N ASP A 187 -49.22 13.96 18.25
CA ASP A 187 -49.79 13.00 19.21
C ASP A 187 -49.55 11.53 18.81
N ASP A 188 -49.18 11.28 17.53
CA ASP A 188 -48.93 9.95 16.96
C ASP A 188 -47.48 9.79 16.47
N THR A 189 -46.51 10.41 17.15
CA THR A 189 -45.09 10.30 16.79
C THR A 189 -44.61 8.88 17.02
N PRO A 190 -43.80 8.30 16.07
CA PRO A 190 -43.31 6.94 16.23
C PRO A 190 -42.25 6.84 17.33
N ASP A 191 -42.16 5.67 17.96
CA ASP A 191 -41.07 5.33 18.85
C ASP A 191 -39.77 5.20 18.01
N LEU A 192 -38.75 5.96 18.37
CA LEU A 192 -37.50 5.99 17.65
C LEU A 192 -36.46 5.04 18.25
N ASP A 193 -35.71 4.35 17.37
CA ASP A 193 -34.64 3.45 17.82
C ASP A 193 -33.42 4.27 18.25
N LYS A 194 -33.05 4.18 19.54
CA LYS A 194 -31.89 4.89 20.10
C LYS A 194 -30.55 4.65 19.38
N ASN A 195 -30.42 3.55 18.64
CA ASN A 195 -29.20 3.15 17.96
C ASN A 195 -29.15 3.60 16.49
N LYS A 196 -30.30 3.99 15.93
CA LYS A 196 -30.40 4.51 14.55
C LYS A 196 -30.29 6.02 14.52
N LYS A 197 -29.85 6.52 13.40
CA LYS A 197 -29.85 7.95 13.12
C LYS A 197 -31.21 8.37 12.61
N HIS A 198 -31.71 9.48 13.14
CA HIS A 198 -33.00 10.04 12.77
C HIS A 198 -32.86 11.47 12.32
N THR A 199 -33.73 11.86 11.39
CA THR A 199 -33.92 13.25 10.97
C THR A 199 -35.34 13.67 11.37
N ILE A 200 -35.45 14.74 12.18
CA ILE A 200 -36.71 15.28 12.68
C ILE A 200 -36.86 16.72 12.23
N GLU A 201 -37.97 17.00 11.56
CA GLU A 201 -38.28 18.32 11.02
C GLU A 201 -39.67 18.74 11.45
N VAL A 202 -39.77 19.92 12.00
CA VAL A 202 -41.05 20.49 12.42
C VAL A 202 -41.76 21.10 11.20
N VAL A 203 -43.01 20.75 11.00
CA VAL A 203 -43.86 21.42 9.98
C VAL A 203 -44.35 22.73 10.54
N VAL A 204 -43.67 23.82 10.16
CA VAL A 204 -43.98 25.18 10.65
C VAL A 204 -45.20 25.77 9.95
N ASP A 205 -45.30 25.60 8.63
CA ASP A 205 -46.44 26.10 7.87
C ASP A 205 -46.75 25.20 6.65
N ARG A 206 -48.00 25.21 6.20
CA ARG A 206 -48.48 24.53 4.98
C ARG A 206 -49.34 25.49 4.20
N PHE A 207 -48.97 25.78 2.98
CA PHE A 207 -49.62 26.82 2.16
C PHE A 207 -49.67 26.44 0.69
N LYS A 208 -50.49 27.21 -0.04
CA LYS A 208 -50.46 27.25 -1.51
C LYS A 208 -49.87 28.58 -1.93
N VAL A 209 -48.91 28.57 -2.86
CA VAL A 209 -48.25 29.77 -3.34
C VAL A 209 -49.30 30.78 -3.89
N ARG A 210 -49.30 31.95 -3.30
CA ARG A 210 -50.13 33.09 -3.67
C ARG A 210 -49.43 34.39 -3.27
N SER A 211 -49.62 35.44 -4.04
CA SER A 211 -48.97 36.75 -3.83
C SER A 211 -49.33 37.49 -2.54
N ASP A 212 -50.48 37.11 -1.88
CA ASP A 212 -50.97 37.71 -0.64
C ASP A 212 -50.34 37.10 0.64
N LEU A 213 -49.41 36.12 0.52
CA LEU A 213 -48.86 35.41 1.65
C LEU A 213 -47.55 36.00 2.22
N GLN A 214 -47.07 37.15 1.71
CA GLN A 214 -45.73 37.66 2.03
C GLN A 214 -45.47 37.80 3.54
N ASN A 215 -46.40 38.46 4.28
CA ASN A 215 -46.22 38.65 5.73
C ASN A 215 -46.29 37.36 6.50
N ARG A 216 -47.23 36.47 6.18
CA ARG A 216 -47.37 35.15 6.81
C ARG A 216 -46.14 34.29 6.60
N LEU A 217 -45.60 34.24 5.37
CA LEU A 217 -44.39 33.49 5.09
C LEU A 217 -43.17 34.07 5.79
N ALA A 218 -43.06 35.38 5.96
CA ALA A 218 -41.99 36.04 6.69
C ALA A 218 -42.00 35.58 8.17
N GLU A 219 -43.14 35.60 8.84
CA GLU A 219 -43.28 35.12 10.22
C GLU A 219 -42.98 33.60 10.34
N SER A 220 -43.43 32.81 9.36
CA SER A 220 -43.19 31.38 9.32
C SER A 220 -41.70 31.05 9.10
N PHE A 221 -41.02 31.77 8.21
CA PHE A 221 -39.57 31.64 8.02
C PHE A 221 -38.78 32.06 9.27
N GLU A 222 -39.13 33.18 9.91
CA GLU A 222 -38.48 33.59 11.17
C GLU A 222 -38.64 32.50 12.24
N THR A 223 -39.82 31.92 12.34
CA THR A 223 -40.07 30.79 13.26
C THR A 223 -39.22 29.57 12.92
N ALA A 224 -39.17 29.17 11.65
CA ALA A 224 -38.38 28.02 11.19
C ALA A 224 -36.88 28.21 11.43
N LEU A 225 -36.37 29.41 11.08
CA LEU A 225 -34.95 29.77 11.26
C LEU A 225 -34.52 29.77 12.74
N ASN A 226 -35.38 30.31 13.61
CA ASN A 226 -35.11 30.29 15.06
C ASN A 226 -35.12 28.90 15.68
N LEU A 227 -35.96 27.98 15.17
CA LEU A 227 -36.03 26.60 15.64
C LEU A 227 -34.86 25.73 15.18
N ALA A 228 -34.33 25.99 13.98
CA ALA A 228 -33.42 25.10 13.29
C ALA A 228 -32.08 25.76 12.91
N ASP A 229 -31.48 26.50 13.82
CA ASP A 229 -30.13 27.08 13.68
C ASP A 229 -29.90 27.84 12.35
N ASN A 230 -30.89 28.68 11.99
CA ASN A 230 -30.89 29.49 10.77
C ASN A 230 -31.10 28.73 9.46
N ILE A 231 -31.78 27.60 9.50
CA ILE A 231 -32.10 26.79 8.31
C ILE A 231 -33.60 26.55 8.25
N ALA A 232 -34.13 26.66 7.03
CA ALA A 232 -35.50 26.33 6.69
C ALA A 232 -35.55 25.49 5.41
N ILE A 233 -36.51 24.60 5.29
CA ILE A 233 -36.68 23.76 4.11
C ILE A 233 -38.10 24.00 3.56
N ILE A 234 -38.21 24.25 2.28
CA ILE A 234 -39.49 24.20 1.53
C ILE A 234 -39.55 22.82 0.86
N ALA A 235 -40.61 22.08 1.13
CA ALA A 235 -40.86 20.79 0.52
C ALA A 235 -42.20 20.75 -0.19
N SER A 236 -42.26 20.04 -1.34
CA SER A 236 -43.52 19.77 -2.05
C SER A 236 -44.41 18.82 -1.24
N MET A 237 -45.72 19.09 -1.25
CA MET A 237 -46.70 18.22 -0.60
C MET A 237 -47.32 17.18 -1.54
N ASP A 238 -47.10 17.27 -2.82
CA ASP A 238 -47.67 16.38 -3.86
C ASP A 238 -46.60 15.70 -4.73
N GLY A 239 -45.32 15.87 -4.34
CA GLY A 239 -44.16 15.23 -5.00
C GLY A 239 -43.78 15.92 -6.31
N THR A 240 -44.23 17.14 -6.55
CA THR A 240 -43.82 17.92 -7.72
C THR A 240 -42.39 18.43 -7.51
N PRO A 241 -41.47 18.25 -8.47
CA PRO A 241 -40.11 18.78 -8.38
C PRO A 241 -40.13 20.33 -8.25
N LEU A 242 -39.33 20.86 -7.33
CA LEU A 242 -39.22 22.30 -7.06
C LEU A 242 -37.96 22.92 -7.68
N ASP A 243 -36.88 22.12 -7.78
CA ASP A 243 -35.60 22.55 -8.37
C ASP A 243 -34.94 21.36 -9.03
N GLY A 244 -34.87 21.34 -10.37
CA GLY A 244 -34.40 20.18 -11.14
C GLY A 244 -35.22 18.94 -10.86
N ASP A 245 -34.55 17.84 -10.35
CA ASP A 245 -35.21 16.59 -9.94
C ASP A 245 -35.56 16.57 -8.43
N GLY A 246 -35.32 17.71 -7.70
CA GLY A 246 -35.48 17.78 -6.24
C GLY A 246 -36.88 18.22 -5.79
N GLU A 247 -37.44 17.55 -4.79
CA GLU A 247 -38.74 17.86 -4.16
C GLU A 247 -38.61 18.89 -3.02
N GLU A 248 -37.37 19.36 -2.70
CA GLU A 248 -37.06 20.19 -1.56
C GLU A 248 -36.03 21.28 -1.89
N ILE A 249 -36.24 22.49 -1.32
CA ILE A 249 -35.28 23.60 -1.38
C ILE A 249 -34.88 23.99 0.02
N THR A 250 -33.57 24.00 0.30
CA THR A 250 -33.01 24.42 1.61
C THR A 250 -32.61 25.90 1.56
N PHE A 251 -33.11 26.65 2.51
CA PHE A 251 -32.76 28.07 2.76
C PHE A 251 -31.83 28.18 3.97
N SER A 252 -30.85 29.08 3.90
CA SER A 252 -29.93 29.35 4.99
C SER A 252 -29.77 30.84 5.23
N ALA A 253 -30.01 31.31 6.43
CA ALA A 253 -29.72 32.69 6.82
C ALA A 253 -28.21 32.95 6.96
N LYS A 254 -27.36 31.92 6.86
CA LYS A 254 -25.89 32.04 6.96
C LYS A 254 -25.18 31.98 5.62
N PHE A 255 -25.49 31.00 4.75
CA PHE A 255 -24.76 30.74 3.50
C PHE A 255 -25.72 30.42 2.34
N ALA A 256 -26.08 31.39 1.54
CA ALA A 256 -26.91 31.19 0.35
C ALA A 256 -26.41 31.99 -0.84
N CYS A 257 -26.60 31.47 -2.05
CA CYS A 257 -26.29 32.18 -3.30
C CYS A 257 -27.33 33.27 -3.58
N PRO A 258 -26.89 34.49 -3.83
CA PRO A 258 -27.85 35.59 -4.13
C PRO A 258 -28.53 35.43 -5.50
N HIS A 259 -28.04 34.57 -6.38
CA HIS A 259 -28.58 34.41 -7.74
C HIS A 259 -29.54 33.24 -7.89
N CYS A 260 -29.15 32.02 -7.39
CA CYS A 260 -29.96 30.83 -7.56
C CYS A 260 -30.54 30.28 -6.24
N GLY A 261 -30.16 30.86 -5.10
CA GLY A 261 -30.60 30.38 -3.79
C GLY A 261 -29.94 29.11 -3.30
N TYR A 262 -28.97 28.54 -4.05
CA TYR A 262 -28.20 27.42 -3.57
C TYR A 262 -27.63 27.71 -2.18
N SER A 263 -27.87 26.81 -1.21
CA SER A 263 -27.46 27.06 0.16
C SER A 263 -26.80 25.84 0.79
N ILE A 264 -25.88 26.11 1.72
CA ILE A 264 -25.24 25.10 2.54
C ILE A 264 -25.53 25.35 4.02
N PRO A 265 -25.67 24.29 4.86
CA PRO A 265 -26.10 24.49 6.24
C PRO A 265 -25.05 25.27 7.08
N GLU A 266 -23.90 24.70 7.29
CA GLU A 266 -22.82 25.29 8.08
C GLU A 266 -21.47 24.69 7.68
N LEU A 267 -20.40 25.52 7.79
CA LEU A 267 -19.03 25.03 7.60
C LEU A 267 -18.54 24.35 8.88
N GLU A 268 -18.67 23.04 8.93
CA GLU A 268 -18.15 22.22 10.02
C GLU A 268 -16.99 21.33 9.52
N PRO A 269 -16.03 20.93 10.37
CA PRO A 269 -14.94 20.04 9.95
C PRO A 269 -15.41 18.71 9.37
N ARG A 270 -16.59 18.20 9.75
CA ARG A 270 -17.19 16.97 9.19
C ARG A 270 -17.57 17.11 7.71
N LEU A 271 -17.89 18.31 7.24
CA LEU A 271 -18.20 18.60 5.83
C LEU A 271 -17.01 18.31 4.92
N PHE A 272 -15.79 18.49 5.43
CA PHE A 272 -14.54 18.28 4.71
C PHE A 272 -13.95 16.88 4.95
N SER A 273 -14.68 15.97 5.58
CA SER A 273 -14.23 14.60 5.86
C SER A 273 -14.82 13.62 4.86
N PHE A 274 -13.99 12.99 4.05
CA PHE A 274 -14.41 11.90 3.17
C PHE A 274 -14.71 10.59 3.92
N ASN A 275 -14.40 10.51 5.22
CA ASN A 275 -14.76 9.39 6.10
C ASN A 275 -16.09 9.60 6.85
N ASN A 276 -16.73 10.75 6.65
CA ASN A 276 -18.01 11.07 7.25
C ASN A 276 -19.07 11.23 6.15
N PRO A 277 -20.28 10.66 6.31
CA PRO A 277 -21.36 10.79 5.31
C PRO A 277 -21.71 12.24 4.95
N ALA A 278 -21.52 13.19 5.89
CA ALA A 278 -21.79 14.61 5.65
C ALA A 278 -20.84 15.23 4.60
N GLY A 279 -19.60 14.71 4.50
CA GLY A 279 -18.57 15.22 3.59
C GLY A 279 -18.21 14.31 2.44
N ALA A 280 -18.47 13.00 2.58
CA ALA A 280 -18.14 12.01 1.55
C ALA A 280 -18.97 12.18 0.28
N CYS A 281 -18.35 11.99 -0.88
CA CYS A 281 -19.07 11.91 -2.15
C CYS A 281 -20.04 10.71 -2.11
N PRO A 282 -21.33 10.91 -2.34
CA PRO A 282 -22.34 9.84 -2.25
C PRO A 282 -22.18 8.78 -3.35
N SER A 283 -21.52 9.11 -4.46
CA SER A 283 -21.33 8.22 -5.62
C SER A 283 -20.22 7.18 -5.42
N CYS A 284 -19.22 7.48 -4.56
CA CYS A 284 -18.09 6.59 -4.27
C CYS A 284 -17.85 6.39 -2.77
N ASP A 285 -18.79 6.81 -1.91
CA ASP A 285 -18.68 6.70 -0.45
C ASP A 285 -17.35 7.22 0.12
N GLY A 286 -16.80 8.29 -0.48
CA GLY A 286 -15.54 8.90 -0.06
C GLY A 286 -14.28 8.15 -0.50
N LEU A 287 -14.37 7.17 -1.38
CA LEU A 287 -13.21 6.41 -1.90
C LEU A 287 -12.46 7.17 -3.00
N GLY A 288 -13.13 8.08 -3.71
CA GLY A 288 -12.57 8.81 -4.86
C GLY A 288 -12.46 7.98 -6.14
N VAL A 289 -12.68 6.68 -6.03
CA VAL A 289 -12.64 5.72 -7.15
C VAL A 289 -13.88 4.84 -7.13
N LYS A 290 -14.23 4.30 -8.29
CA LYS A 290 -15.22 3.24 -8.44
C LYS A 290 -14.54 1.98 -8.91
N GLN A 291 -14.87 0.86 -8.27
CA GLN A 291 -14.45 -0.47 -8.72
C GLN A 291 -15.43 -0.99 -9.77
N PHE A 292 -14.93 -1.59 -10.80
CA PHE A 292 -15.70 -2.27 -11.83
C PHE A 292 -14.94 -3.50 -12.33
N PHE A 293 -15.68 -4.49 -12.83
CA PHE A 293 -15.07 -5.65 -13.50
C PHE A 293 -14.56 -5.21 -14.86
N ASP A 294 -13.26 -5.32 -15.06
CA ASP A 294 -12.55 -4.85 -16.24
C ASP A 294 -12.64 -5.91 -17.34
N GLU A 295 -13.26 -5.57 -18.48
CA GLU A 295 -13.39 -6.45 -19.63
C GLU A 295 -12.04 -7.03 -20.07
N ASP A 296 -10.99 -6.21 -20.10
CA ASP A 296 -9.65 -6.65 -20.49
C ASP A 296 -9.02 -7.65 -19.51
N LYS A 297 -9.52 -7.73 -18.28
CA LYS A 297 -9.11 -8.72 -17.28
C LYS A 297 -10.00 -9.97 -17.32
N VAL A 298 -11.27 -9.79 -17.63
CA VAL A 298 -12.27 -10.87 -17.77
C VAL A 298 -11.96 -11.69 -19.03
N ILE A 299 -11.60 -11.01 -20.13
CA ILE A 299 -11.17 -11.65 -21.38
C ILE A 299 -9.69 -11.98 -21.28
N THR A 300 -9.38 -13.26 -21.07
CA THR A 300 -7.99 -13.74 -20.94
C THR A 300 -7.19 -13.60 -22.22
N SER A 301 -7.83 -13.85 -23.37
CA SER A 301 -7.25 -13.69 -24.70
C SER A 301 -8.35 -13.63 -25.75
N GLU A 302 -8.34 -12.58 -26.54
CA GLU A 302 -9.26 -12.40 -27.67
C GLU A 302 -8.96 -13.36 -28.84
N GLU A 303 -7.75 -13.90 -28.91
CA GLU A 303 -7.30 -14.85 -29.93
C GLU A 303 -7.86 -16.26 -29.70
N LEU A 304 -8.28 -16.58 -28.48
CA LEU A 304 -8.90 -17.86 -28.14
C LEU A 304 -10.42 -17.82 -28.38
N SER A 305 -10.98 -18.99 -28.65
CA SER A 305 -12.43 -19.17 -28.68
C SER A 305 -12.99 -19.29 -27.25
N LEU A 306 -14.32 -19.11 -27.09
CA LEU A 306 -15.01 -19.36 -25.82
C LEU A 306 -14.78 -20.80 -25.31
N ALA A 307 -14.77 -21.76 -26.24
CA ALA A 307 -14.53 -23.16 -25.94
C ALA A 307 -13.10 -23.45 -25.47
N GLU A 308 -12.12 -22.68 -25.95
CA GLU A 308 -10.69 -22.79 -25.57
C GLU A 308 -10.34 -21.98 -24.32
N GLY A 309 -11.22 -21.11 -23.84
CA GLY A 309 -11.05 -20.33 -22.62
C GLY A 309 -10.69 -18.87 -22.84
N ALA A 310 -11.25 -18.23 -23.86
CA ALA A 310 -11.17 -16.77 -24.03
C ALA A 310 -11.59 -16.04 -22.75
N ILE A 311 -12.52 -16.59 -21.99
CA ILE A 311 -12.97 -16.09 -20.68
C ILE A 311 -12.71 -17.15 -19.62
N ARG A 312 -11.85 -16.85 -18.67
CA ARG A 312 -11.43 -17.78 -17.62
C ARG A 312 -12.60 -18.24 -16.76
N GLY A 313 -12.71 -19.56 -16.56
CA GLY A 313 -13.77 -20.17 -15.75
C GLY A 313 -15.11 -20.33 -16.47
N TRP A 314 -15.20 -19.93 -17.76
CA TRP A 314 -16.37 -20.09 -18.64
C TRP A 314 -16.06 -20.98 -19.85
N ASP A 315 -15.12 -21.88 -19.72
CA ASP A 315 -14.66 -22.83 -20.75
C ASP A 315 -15.13 -24.26 -20.46
N ARG A 316 -14.74 -25.20 -21.33
CA ARG A 316 -15.09 -26.63 -21.24
C ARG A 316 -14.76 -27.29 -19.90
N ARG A 317 -13.86 -26.72 -19.10
CA ARG A 317 -13.49 -27.23 -17.76
C ARG A 317 -14.60 -26.96 -16.74
N ASN A 318 -15.41 -25.94 -16.92
CA ASN A 318 -16.55 -25.62 -16.09
C ASN A 318 -17.85 -25.98 -16.82
N VAL A 319 -18.32 -27.20 -16.61
CA VAL A 319 -19.48 -27.77 -17.33
C VAL A 319 -20.74 -26.88 -17.21
N TYR A 320 -21.00 -26.32 -16.05
CA TYR A 320 -22.19 -25.49 -15.79
C TYR A 320 -22.18 -24.20 -16.64
N TYR A 321 -21.14 -23.42 -16.54
CA TYR A 321 -21.04 -22.16 -17.30
C TYR A 321 -20.88 -22.40 -18.81
N PHE A 322 -20.15 -23.44 -19.16
CA PHE A 322 -19.99 -23.80 -20.57
C PHE A 322 -21.34 -24.20 -21.25
N GLN A 323 -22.19 -24.93 -20.52
CA GLN A 323 -23.55 -25.25 -21.02
C GLN A 323 -24.42 -23.98 -21.18
N MET A 324 -24.29 -23.00 -20.28
CA MET A 324 -24.98 -21.73 -20.42
C MET A 324 -24.53 -20.96 -21.67
N LEU A 325 -23.21 -20.88 -21.92
CA LEU A 325 -22.71 -20.27 -23.16
C LEU A 325 -23.11 -21.03 -24.40
N THR A 326 -23.16 -22.36 -24.36
CA THR A 326 -23.64 -23.19 -25.49
C THR A 326 -25.12 -22.91 -25.81
N ALA A 327 -25.95 -22.77 -24.79
CA ALA A 327 -27.35 -22.40 -24.98
C ALA A 327 -27.53 -21.00 -25.57
N LEU A 328 -26.70 -20.06 -25.10
CA LEU A 328 -26.63 -18.69 -25.61
C LEU A 328 -26.19 -18.68 -27.09
N ALA A 329 -25.15 -19.45 -27.43
CA ALA A 329 -24.64 -19.56 -28.79
C ALA A 329 -25.73 -20.12 -29.78
N GLN A 330 -26.47 -21.10 -29.32
CA GLN A 330 -27.60 -21.64 -30.10
C GLN A 330 -28.74 -20.61 -30.29
N SER A 331 -29.00 -19.80 -29.26
CA SER A 331 -30.06 -18.77 -29.32
C SER A 331 -29.68 -17.56 -30.16
N LEU A 332 -28.41 -17.19 -30.20
CA LEU A 332 -27.86 -16.01 -30.90
C LEU A 332 -27.21 -16.38 -32.24
N ASP A 333 -27.18 -17.66 -32.61
CA ASP A 333 -26.59 -18.20 -33.84
C ASP A 333 -25.14 -17.80 -34.06
N PHE A 334 -24.26 -18.05 -33.07
CA PHE A 334 -22.83 -17.87 -33.21
C PHE A 334 -22.04 -19.14 -32.90
N ASP A 335 -20.81 -19.24 -33.45
CA ASP A 335 -19.93 -20.39 -33.25
C ASP A 335 -19.07 -20.23 -32.01
N MET A 336 -19.09 -21.21 -31.11
CA MET A 336 -18.29 -21.25 -29.86
C MET A 336 -16.82 -21.52 -30.08
N ASP A 337 -16.45 -22.06 -31.26
CA ASP A 337 -15.06 -22.37 -31.63
C ASP A 337 -14.40 -21.22 -32.45
N LEU A 338 -15.14 -20.14 -32.75
CA LEU A 338 -14.58 -18.94 -33.38
C LEU A 338 -13.79 -18.11 -32.35
N ALA A 339 -12.68 -17.52 -32.80
CA ALA A 339 -11.89 -16.63 -31.92
C ALA A 339 -12.74 -15.46 -31.40
N PHE A 340 -12.62 -15.12 -30.12
CA PHE A 340 -13.49 -14.15 -29.47
C PHE A 340 -13.51 -12.79 -30.21
N LYS A 341 -12.35 -12.34 -30.71
CA LYS A 341 -12.21 -11.10 -31.51
C LYS A 341 -13.01 -11.11 -32.81
N ASP A 342 -13.28 -12.28 -33.38
CA ASP A 342 -13.95 -12.45 -34.68
C ASP A 342 -15.48 -12.57 -34.54
N LEU A 343 -16.00 -12.64 -33.30
CA LEU A 343 -17.41 -12.57 -33.00
C LEU A 343 -17.98 -11.16 -33.24
N ASP A 344 -19.26 -11.06 -33.62
CA ASP A 344 -19.93 -9.76 -33.76
C ASP A 344 -19.94 -8.95 -32.44
N LYS A 345 -19.78 -7.64 -32.51
CA LYS A 345 -19.73 -6.74 -31.32
C LYS A 345 -21.02 -6.78 -30.50
N THR A 346 -22.17 -7.04 -31.13
CA THR A 346 -23.46 -7.19 -30.44
C THR A 346 -23.51 -8.49 -29.64
N VAL A 347 -22.90 -9.55 -30.17
CA VAL A 347 -22.72 -10.84 -29.50
C VAL A 347 -21.75 -10.69 -28.31
N HIS A 348 -20.61 -10.01 -28.49
CA HIS A 348 -19.68 -9.67 -27.41
C HIS A 348 -20.41 -9.03 -26.24
N ARG A 349 -21.20 -7.98 -26.53
CA ARG A 349 -21.93 -7.25 -25.49
C ARG A 349 -22.96 -8.11 -24.78
N LYS A 350 -23.66 -8.97 -25.50
CA LYS A 350 -24.64 -9.90 -24.90
C LYS A 350 -23.97 -10.98 -24.06
N ILE A 351 -22.80 -11.48 -24.45
CA ILE A 351 -21.98 -12.40 -23.62
C ILE A 351 -21.53 -11.73 -22.34
N LEU A 352 -20.98 -10.54 -22.43
CA LEU A 352 -20.40 -9.86 -21.26
C LEU A 352 -21.48 -9.28 -20.34
N TYR A 353 -22.53 -8.64 -20.88
CA TYR A 353 -23.51 -7.87 -20.10
C TYR A 353 -24.93 -8.43 -20.11
N GLY A 354 -25.15 -9.53 -20.82
CA GLY A 354 -26.44 -10.23 -20.84
C GLY A 354 -27.40 -9.82 -21.97
N THR A 355 -28.48 -10.56 -22.05
CA THR A 355 -29.51 -10.41 -23.11
C THR A 355 -30.62 -9.42 -22.75
N GLY A 356 -30.55 -8.74 -21.60
CA GLY A 356 -31.56 -7.80 -21.14
C GLY A 356 -32.89 -8.45 -20.88
N LYS A 357 -33.91 -8.20 -21.76
CA LYS A 357 -35.23 -8.80 -21.66
C LYS A 357 -35.41 -10.02 -22.58
N GLU A 358 -34.46 -10.31 -23.47
CA GLU A 358 -34.54 -11.45 -24.39
C GLU A 358 -34.30 -12.75 -23.63
N SER A 359 -35.28 -13.66 -23.65
CA SER A 359 -35.21 -14.97 -23.00
C SER A 359 -34.46 -15.98 -23.85
N VAL A 360 -33.61 -16.77 -23.22
CA VAL A 360 -32.82 -17.87 -23.78
C VAL A 360 -33.31 -19.18 -23.15
N GLU A 361 -33.47 -20.25 -23.95
CA GLU A 361 -33.79 -21.58 -23.45
C GLU A 361 -32.55 -22.26 -22.90
N PHE A 362 -32.45 -22.37 -21.56
CA PHE A 362 -31.41 -23.11 -20.88
C PHE A 362 -31.86 -24.54 -20.55
N ARG A 363 -30.90 -25.47 -20.61
CA ARG A 363 -31.08 -26.87 -20.27
C ARG A 363 -30.27 -27.23 -19.07
N TYR A 364 -30.92 -27.57 -17.97
CA TYR A 364 -30.30 -27.95 -16.71
C TYR A 364 -30.48 -29.44 -16.43
N LEU A 365 -29.48 -30.10 -15.89
CA LEU A 365 -29.62 -31.47 -15.35
C LEU A 365 -30.09 -31.35 -13.89
N ASN A 366 -31.18 -32.04 -13.55
CA ASN A 366 -31.61 -32.18 -12.16
C ASN A 366 -30.81 -33.29 -11.45
N ASP A 367 -31.00 -33.41 -10.14
CA ASP A 367 -30.28 -34.40 -9.29
C ASP A 367 -30.60 -35.86 -9.70
N ARG A 368 -31.63 -36.08 -10.53
CA ARG A 368 -32.06 -37.40 -11.07
C ARG A 368 -31.51 -37.67 -12.47
N GLY A 369 -30.82 -36.71 -13.08
CA GLY A 369 -30.24 -36.80 -14.43
C GLY A 369 -31.23 -36.41 -15.56
N ASP A 370 -32.43 -35.89 -15.26
CA ASP A 370 -33.38 -35.44 -16.27
C ASP A 370 -33.03 -34.00 -16.70
N ILE A 371 -33.28 -33.71 -17.99
CA ILE A 371 -33.11 -32.39 -18.59
C ILE A 371 -34.33 -31.52 -18.31
N ILE A 372 -34.16 -30.47 -17.51
CA ILE A 372 -35.18 -29.44 -17.29
C ILE A 372 -34.90 -28.26 -18.22
N LYS A 373 -35.86 -27.84 -19.01
CA LYS A 373 -35.80 -26.62 -19.83
C LYS A 373 -36.37 -25.45 -19.05
N ARG A 374 -35.61 -24.32 -18.99
CA ARG A 374 -36.07 -23.05 -18.41
C ARG A 374 -35.79 -21.91 -19.38
N ASN A 375 -36.76 -21.05 -19.56
CA ASN A 375 -36.62 -19.83 -20.36
C ASN A 375 -36.44 -18.64 -19.41
N HIS A 376 -35.27 -17.96 -19.49
CA HIS A 376 -35.02 -16.73 -18.79
C HIS A 376 -33.90 -15.91 -19.51
N PRO A 377 -33.80 -14.62 -19.27
CA PRO A 377 -32.68 -13.83 -19.82
C PRO A 377 -31.33 -14.36 -19.35
N PHE A 378 -30.31 -14.25 -20.20
CA PHE A 378 -28.93 -14.46 -19.79
C PHE A 378 -28.45 -13.26 -19.00
N GLU A 379 -27.95 -13.48 -17.78
CA GLU A 379 -27.48 -12.43 -16.87
C GLU A 379 -26.30 -11.65 -17.44
N GLY A 380 -25.41 -12.30 -18.18
CA GLY A 380 -24.11 -11.77 -18.58
C GLY A 380 -22.99 -12.18 -17.63
N ILE A 381 -21.78 -12.26 -18.15
CA ILE A 381 -20.61 -12.70 -17.37
C ILE A 381 -20.22 -11.66 -16.33
N VAL A 382 -20.14 -10.39 -16.69
CA VAL A 382 -19.78 -9.30 -15.77
C VAL A 382 -20.80 -9.15 -14.64
N PRO A 383 -22.11 -9.03 -14.88
CA PRO A 383 -23.12 -9.00 -13.81
C PRO A 383 -23.11 -10.26 -12.93
N ASN A 384 -22.86 -11.45 -13.51
CA ASN A 384 -22.72 -12.68 -12.73
C ASN A 384 -21.52 -12.61 -11.78
N MET A 385 -20.37 -12.11 -12.26
CA MET A 385 -19.17 -11.94 -11.43
C MET A 385 -19.41 -10.89 -10.33
N GLU A 386 -20.08 -9.77 -10.63
CA GLU A 386 -20.45 -8.74 -9.65
C GLU A 386 -21.36 -9.28 -8.55
N ARG A 387 -22.39 -10.03 -8.92
CA ARG A 387 -23.30 -10.67 -7.97
C ARG A 387 -22.56 -11.66 -7.09
N ARG A 388 -21.77 -12.57 -7.69
CA ARG A 388 -20.97 -13.55 -6.94
C ARG A 388 -19.97 -12.89 -5.99
N TYR A 389 -19.32 -11.82 -6.39
CA TYR A 389 -18.39 -11.08 -5.55
C TYR A 389 -19.06 -10.50 -4.30
N ARG A 390 -20.31 -10.03 -4.45
CA ARG A 390 -21.12 -9.50 -3.33
C ARG A 390 -21.66 -10.57 -2.40
N GLU A 391 -22.10 -11.71 -2.97
CA GLU A 391 -22.88 -12.73 -2.26
C GLU A 391 -22.01 -13.86 -1.67
N THR A 392 -20.76 -14.03 -2.13
CA THR A 392 -19.91 -15.14 -1.68
C THR A 392 -19.47 -14.98 -0.23
N GLU A 393 -19.61 -16.06 0.54
CA GLU A 393 -19.03 -16.18 1.88
C GLU A 393 -17.59 -16.73 1.86
N SER A 394 -17.16 -17.29 0.71
CA SER A 394 -15.81 -17.83 0.54
C SER A 394 -14.80 -16.74 0.23
N GLU A 395 -13.85 -16.53 1.13
CA GLU A 395 -12.75 -15.57 0.97
C GLU A 395 -11.90 -15.88 -0.27
N ALA A 396 -11.61 -17.15 -0.54
CA ALA A 396 -10.86 -17.57 -1.73
C ALA A 396 -11.56 -17.22 -3.04
N VAL A 397 -12.92 -17.38 -3.11
CA VAL A 397 -13.72 -16.99 -4.28
C VAL A 397 -13.75 -15.47 -4.43
N ARG A 398 -13.84 -14.74 -3.32
CA ARG A 398 -13.82 -13.28 -3.32
C ARG A 398 -12.47 -12.74 -3.79
N GLU A 399 -11.35 -13.33 -3.36
CA GLU A 399 -10.01 -12.97 -3.83
C GLU A 399 -9.81 -13.27 -5.32
N ASP A 400 -10.26 -14.42 -5.81
CA ASP A 400 -10.19 -14.77 -7.24
C ASP A 400 -10.98 -13.76 -8.08
N LEU A 401 -12.22 -13.45 -7.69
CA LEU A 401 -13.05 -12.46 -8.37
C LEU A 401 -12.47 -11.02 -8.26
N ALA A 402 -11.87 -10.65 -7.14
CA ALA A 402 -11.20 -9.36 -6.96
C ALA A 402 -10.06 -9.14 -7.96
N SER A 403 -9.43 -10.20 -8.46
CA SER A 403 -8.36 -10.11 -9.46
C SER A 403 -8.82 -9.51 -10.81
N TYR A 404 -10.11 -9.58 -11.10
CA TYR A 404 -10.71 -9.01 -12.31
C TYR A 404 -11.22 -7.58 -12.15
N LEU A 405 -11.14 -7.02 -10.93
CA LEU A 405 -11.51 -5.64 -10.67
C LEU A 405 -10.43 -4.67 -11.14
N SER A 406 -10.87 -3.56 -11.69
CA SER A 406 -10.10 -2.34 -11.89
C SER A 406 -10.78 -1.16 -11.22
N THR A 407 -10.03 -0.10 -11.00
CA THR A 407 -10.53 1.13 -10.40
C THR A 407 -10.49 2.25 -11.42
N SER A 408 -11.54 3.04 -11.49
CA SER A 408 -11.57 4.30 -12.25
C SER A 408 -11.82 5.47 -11.31
N THR A 409 -11.31 6.65 -11.66
CA THR A 409 -11.63 7.88 -10.95
C THR A 409 -13.13 8.09 -10.91
N CYS A 410 -13.69 8.43 -9.76
CA CYS A 410 -15.11 8.68 -9.60
C CYS A 410 -15.52 9.93 -10.43
N PRO A 411 -16.40 9.80 -11.42
CA PRO A 411 -16.77 10.94 -12.29
C PRO A 411 -17.52 12.04 -11.56
N SER A 412 -18.22 11.70 -10.46
CA SER A 412 -19.01 12.69 -9.70
C SER A 412 -18.16 13.63 -8.86
N CYS A 413 -17.02 13.16 -8.35
CA CYS A 413 -16.14 13.98 -7.49
C CYS A 413 -14.74 14.20 -8.08
N ASP A 414 -14.48 13.71 -9.29
CA ASP A 414 -13.18 13.79 -9.94
C ASP A 414 -12.02 13.36 -9.01
N GLY A 415 -12.22 12.23 -8.30
CA GLY A 415 -11.25 11.69 -7.36
C GLY A 415 -11.13 12.43 -6.03
N SER A 416 -11.72 13.60 -5.85
CA SER A 416 -11.58 14.44 -4.63
C SER A 416 -12.15 13.82 -3.36
N ARG A 417 -12.94 12.73 -3.47
CA ARG A 417 -13.60 12.01 -2.37
C ARG A 417 -14.71 12.79 -1.66
N LEU A 418 -14.85 14.09 -1.93
CA LEU A 418 -15.73 15.01 -1.22
C LEU A 418 -17.00 15.34 -1.99
N ARG A 419 -18.05 15.70 -1.25
CA ARG A 419 -19.28 16.27 -1.79
C ARG A 419 -19.01 17.61 -2.47
N GLU A 420 -19.89 18.01 -3.37
CA GLU A 420 -19.83 19.26 -4.10
C GLU A 420 -19.73 20.49 -3.18
N ALA A 421 -20.55 20.53 -2.12
CA ALA A 421 -20.52 21.62 -1.14
C ALA A 421 -19.13 21.83 -0.52
N ALA A 422 -18.41 20.75 -0.19
CA ALA A 422 -17.06 20.84 0.38
C ALA A 422 -16.00 21.23 -0.66
N ARG A 423 -16.23 20.92 -1.95
CA ARG A 423 -15.30 21.23 -3.05
C ARG A 423 -15.35 22.71 -3.45
N ASN A 424 -16.43 23.41 -3.13
CA ASN A 424 -16.65 24.81 -3.47
C ASN A 424 -16.42 25.77 -2.30
N VAL A 425 -15.51 25.43 -1.40
CA VAL A 425 -15.02 26.29 -0.33
C VAL A 425 -13.58 26.66 -0.61
N PHE A 426 -13.24 27.94 -0.51
CA PHE A 426 -11.98 28.52 -0.93
C PHE A 426 -11.21 29.15 0.23
N ILE A 427 -9.91 29.05 0.21
CA ILE A 427 -8.97 29.86 0.99
C ILE A 427 -7.99 30.44 0.00
N ASP A 428 -7.92 31.77 -0.09
CA ASP A 428 -7.06 32.48 -1.06
C ASP A 428 -7.16 31.87 -2.49
N ASN A 429 -8.41 31.68 -2.95
CA ASN A 429 -8.78 31.11 -4.26
C ASN A 429 -8.34 29.65 -4.50
N ALA A 430 -7.89 28.92 -3.50
CA ALA A 430 -7.60 27.49 -3.60
C ALA A 430 -8.63 26.66 -2.81
N THR A 431 -9.04 25.54 -3.37
CA THR A 431 -9.92 24.55 -2.74
C THR A 431 -9.14 23.48 -1.99
N LEU A 432 -9.79 22.80 -1.05
CA LEU A 432 -9.14 21.69 -0.33
C LEU A 432 -8.64 20.57 -1.26
N PRO A 433 -9.40 20.09 -2.28
CA PRO A 433 -8.91 19.13 -3.24
C PRO A 433 -7.66 19.57 -4.01
N GLU A 434 -7.60 20.83 -4.42
CA GLU A 434 -6.43 21.38 -5.12
C GLU A 434 -5.19 21.36 -4.22
N LEU A 435 -5.33 21.79 -2.98
CA LEU A 435 -4.21 21.84 -2.02
C LEU A 435 -3.66 20.47 -1.66
N VAL A 436 -4.52 19.44 -1.51
CA VAL A 436 -4.04 18.07 -1.21
C VAL A 436 -3.43 17.37 -2.41
N ARG A 437 -3.73 17.82 -3.64
CA ARG A 437 -3.11 17.35 -4.89
C ARG A 437 -1.73 17.95 -5.14
N LEU A 438 -1.41 19.08 -4.52
CA LEU A 438 -0.07 19.66 -4.63
C LEU A 438 0.97 18.73 -4.04
N ALA A 439 2.17 18.73 -4.61
CA ALA A 439 3.33 18.14 -3.98
C ALA A 439 3.57 18.81 -2.61
N VAL A 440 4.00 18.02 -1.60
CA VAL A 440 4.22 18.47 -0.23
C VAL A 440 5.11 19.71 -0.17
N GLY A 441 6.16 19.79 -0.99
CA GLY A 441 7.01 20.98 -1.09
C GLY A 441 6.24 22.21 -1.53
N LYS A 442 5.40 22.10 -2.58
CA LYS A 442 4.56 23.20 -3.07
C LYS A 442 3.45 23.58 -2.07
N SER A 443 2.88 22.57 -1.38
CA SER A 443 1.93 22.82 -0.29
C SER A 443 2.57 23.58 0.85
N PHE A 444 3.81 23.25 1.22
CA PHE A 444 4.56 24.00 2.22
C PHE A 444 4.76 25.45 1.81
N ASP A 445 5.23 25.70 0.59
CA ASP A 445 5.44 27.07 0.06
C ASP A 445 4.13 27.87 0.05
N TYR A 446 3.01 27.24 -0.32
CA TYR A 446 1.70 27.87 -0.29
C TYR A 446 1.31 28.30 1.13
N PHE A 447 1.36 27.39 2.12
CA PHE A 447 0.96 27.70 3.49
C PHE A 447 1.96 28.63 4.22
N ASP A 448 3.23 28.63 3.84
CA ASP A 448 4.22 29.55 4.38
C ASP A 448 4.01 30.98 3.90
N SER A 449 3.61 31.14 2.63
CA SER A 449 3.30 32.44 2.03
C SER A 449 1.89 32.97 2.33
N LEU A 450 0.96 32.11 2.80
CA LEU A 450 -0.43 32.46 3.01
C LEU A 450 -0.60 33.49 4.13
N LYS A 451 -1.21 34.62 3.77
CA LYS A 451 -1.57 35.72 4.68
C LYS A 451 -3.05 36.02 4.58
N LEU A 452 -3.77 35.74 5.64
CA LEU A 452 -5.19 36.02 5.74
C LEU A 452 -5.41 37.37 6.50
N PRO A 453 -6.25 38.28 5.99
CA PRO A 453 -6.46 39.56 6.64
C PRO A 453 -7.39 39.47 7.85
N GLY A 454 -7.20 40.38 8.82
CA GLY A 454 -8.11 40.60 9.96
C GLY A 454 -8.28 39.39 10.86
N ASN A 455 -9.44 39.24 11.47
CA ASN A 455 -9.76 38.15 12.42
C ASN A 455 -9.56 36.75 11.84
N ARG A 456 -9.67 36.59 10.52
CA ARG A 456 -9.40 35.29 9.86
C ARG A 456 -7.95 34.88 10.00
N GLY A 457 -7.00 35.85 9.94
CA GLY A 457 -5.59 35.57 10.15
C GLY A 457 -5.31 35.10 11.58
N GLU A 458 -5.88 35.77 12.59
CA GLU A 458 -5.72 35.41 14.00
C GLU A 458 -6.26 33.99 14.30
N ILE A 459 -7.44 33.63 13.72
CA ILE A 459 -8.01 32.30 13.88
C ILE A 459 -7.15 31.25 13.22
N ALA A 460 -6.62 31.55 12.03
CA ALA A 460 -5.85 30.60 11.24
C ALA A 460 -4.42 30.37 11.78
N GLU A 461 -3.82 31.32 12.47
CA GLU A 461 -2.39 31.32 12.80
C GLU A 461 -1.91 30.05 13.49
N LYS A 462 -2.63 29.60 14.53
CA LYS A 462 -2.29 28.38 15.26
C LYS A 462 -2.43 27.12 14.40
N ILE A 463 -3.46 27.08 13.55
CA ILE A 463 -3.73 25.95 12.65
C ILE A 463 -2.65 25.89 11.56
N LEU A 464 -2.34 27.06 10.97
CA LEU A 464 -1.30 27.17 9.94
C LEU A 464 0.08 26.79 10.45
N LYS A 465 0.39 27.11 11.70
CA LYS A 465 1.63 26.68 12.32
C LYS A 465 1.75 25.15 12.34
N GLU A 466 0.71 24.46 12.82
CA GLU A 466 0.68 22.99 12.86
C GLU A 466 0.79 22.35 11.46
N ILE A 467 0.12 22.94 10.47
CA ILE A 467 0.21 22.49 9.07
C ILE A 467 1.63 22.67 8.53
N ARG A 468 2.22 23.85 8.72
CA ARG A 468 3.59 24.16 8.27
C ARG A 468 4.63 23.26 8.92
N ASP A 469 4.57 23.08 10.23
CA ASP A 469 5.50 22.22 10.96
C ASP A 469 5.47 20.78 10.44
N ARG A 470 4.28 20.21 10.24
CA ARG A 470 4.11 18.84 9.71
C ARG A 470 4.56 18.70 8.24
N LEU A 471 4.24 19.67 7.40
CA LEU A 471 4.71 19.68 6.01
C LEU A 471 6.24 19.80 5.95
N GLN A 472 6.82 20.66 6.79
CA GLN A 472 8.29 20.80 6.89
C GLN A 472 8.97 19.49 7.30
N PHE A 473 8.37 18.70 8.21
CA PHE A 473 8.92 17.39 8.57
C PHE A 473 8.90 16.42 7.38
N LEU A 474 7.85 16.41 6.58
CA LEU A 474 7.80 15.59 5.36
C LEU A 474 8.88 16.02 4.34
N VAL A 475 9.08 17.33 4.16
CA VAL A 475 10.15 17.86 3.31
C VAL A 475 11.52 17.42 3.83
N ASN A 476 11.75 17.51 5.14
CA ASN A 476 13.04 17.19 5.77
C ASN A 476 13.39 15.69 5.64
N VAL A 477 12.41 14.79 5.58
CA VAL A 477 12.65 13.36 5.36
C VAL A 477 12.70 12.97 3.85
N GLY A 478 12.73 13.97 2.94
CA GLY A 478 12.85 13.73 1.50
C GLY A 478 11.57 13.24 0.83
N LEU A 479 10.39 13.65 1.33
CA LEU A 479 9.07 13.29 0.77
C LEU A 479 8.37 14.51 0.13
N ASP A 480 9.11 15.51 -0.26
CA ASP A 480 8.64 16.77 -0.85
C ASP A 480 7.88 16.57 -2.18
N TYR A 481 8.14 15.46 -2.89
CA TYR A 481 7.51 15.09 -4.15
C TYR A 481 6.15 14.39 -4.01
N LEU A 482 5.80 13.86 -2.83
CA LEU A 482 4.50 13.23 -2.58
C LEU A 482 3.40 14.28 -2.51
N ASN A 483 2.15 13.85 -2.72
CA ASN A 483 0.97 14.67 -2.43
C ASN A 483 0.18 14.09 -1.25
N LEU A 484 -0.66 14.94 -0.62
CA LEU A 484 -1.41 14.53 0.58
C LEU A 484 -2.59 13.59 0.27
N GLU A 485 -3.11 13.58 -0.97
CA GLU A 485 -4.21 12.70 -1.36
C GLU A 485 -3.76 11.27 -1.69
N ARG A 486 -2.45 11.03 -1.86
CA ARG A 486 -1.91 9.73 -2.23
C ARG A 486 -2.32 8.65 -1.24
N SER A 487 -2.90 7.57 -1.75
CA SER A 487 -3.34 6.43 -0.94
C SER A 487 -2.15 5.72 -0.28
N ALA A 488 -2.31 5.35 0.99
CA ALA A 488 -1.28 4.67 1.77
C ALA A 488 -0.82 3.33 1.16
N GLU A 489 -1.71 2.60 0.51
CA GLU A 489 -1.43 1.32 -0.13
C GLU A 489 -0.54 1.42 -1.38
N THR A 490 -0.39 2.63 -1.93
CA THR A 490 0.46 2.90 -3.10
C THR A 490 1.88 3.33 -2.73
N LEU A 491 2.16 3.48 -1.44
CA LEU A 491 3.47 3.90 -0.94
C LEU A 491 4.45 2.73 -0.94
N SER A 492 5.71 3.01 -1.26
CA SER A 492 6.80 2.07 -1.01
C SER A 492 7.03 1.91 0.50
N GLY A 493 7.66 0.80 0.92
CA GLY A 493 7.99 0.55 2.33
C GLY A 493 8.79 1.70 2.96
N GLY A 494 9.78 2.22 2.24
CA GLY A 494 10.59 3.36 2.69
C GLY A 494 9.81 4.68 2.77
N GLU A 495 8.90 4.97 1.83
CA GLU A 495 8.02 6.15 1.91
C GLU A 495 7.12 6.09 3.13
N ALA A 496 6.47 4.93 3.36
CA ALA A 496 5.59 4.73 4.51
C ALA A 496 6.34 4.86 5.85
N GLN A 497 7.55 4.33 5.93
CA GLN A 497 8.42 4.45 7.11
C GLN A 497 8.79 5.90 7.40
N ARG A 498 9.18 6.67 6.37
CA ARG A 498 9.52 8.09 6.52
C ARG A 498 8.31 8.96 6.89
N ILE A 499 7.12 8.64 6.39
CA ILE A 499 5.88 9.30 6.82
C ILE A 499 5.63 9.08 8.31
N ARG A 500 5.81 7.84 8.80
CA ARG A 500 5.70 7.54 10.24
C ARG A 500 6.75 8.30 11.06
N LEU A 501 7.99 8.34 10.58
CA LEU A 501 9.06 9.09 11.22
C LEU A 501 8.70 10.58 11.32
N ALA A 502 8.24 11.20 10.24
CA ALA A 502 7.82 12.60 10.20
C ALA A 502 6.66 12.87 11.18
N SER A 503 5.65 11.98 11.24
CA SER A 503 4.54 12.05 12.19
C SER A 503 5.01 12.01 13.64
N GLN A 504 5.93 11.11 13.97
CA GLN A 504 6.45 10.96 15.35
C GLN A 504 7.31 12.15 15.78
N ILE A 505 8.10 12.70 14.88
CA ILE A 505 8.88 13.93 15.15
C ILE A 505 7.93 15.11 15.40
N GLY A 506 6.84 15.20 14.62
CA GLY A 506 5.80 16.21 14.78
C GLY A 506 5.11 16.17 16.14
N ALA A 507 5.06 14.97 16.78
CA ALA A 507 4.51 14.82 18.13
C ALA A 507 5.39 15.44 19.24
N GLY A 508 6.65 15.80 18.95
CA GLY A 508 7.55 16.50 19.88
C GLY A 508 7.88 15.74 21.16
N LEU A 509 7.87 14.41 21.13
CA LEU A 509 8.15 13.59 22.30
C LEU A 509 9.62 13.70 22.71
N VAL A 510 9.87 13.74 24.02
CA VAL A 510 11.19 13.86 24.65
C VAL A 510 11.38 12.70 25.64
N GLY A 511 12.63 12.21 25.74
CA GLY A 511 12.97 11.12 26.66
C GLY A 511 12.51 9.75 26.20
N VAL A 512 12.23 9.58 24.91
CA VAL A 512 11.77 8.35 24.27
C VAL A 512 12.93 7.62 23.59
N MET A 513 12.84 6.31 23.48
CA MET A 513 13.74 5.50 22.66
C MET A 513 13.09 5.17 21.32
N TYR A 514 13.61 5.73 20.24
CA TYR A 514 13.19 5.40 18.87
C TYR A 514 14.02 4.25 18.34
N VAL A 515 13.38 3.24 17.78
CA VAL A 515 14.03 2.10 17.13
C VAL A 515 13.61 2.06 15.66
N LEU A 516 14.56 2.28 14.75
CA LEU A 516 14.32 2.38 13.31
C LEU A 516 15.00 1.23 12.57
N ASP A 517 14.30 0.66 11.59
CA ASP A 517 14.79 -0.40 10.71
C ASP A 517 15.15 0.16 9.33
N GLU A 518 16.45 0.30 9.06
CA GLU A 518 17.02 0.72 7.77
C GLU A 518 16.28 1.92 7.12
N PRO A 519 16.21 3.08 7.81
CA PRO A 519 15.43 4.22 7.32
C PRO A 519 16.00 4.87 6.04
N SER A 520 17.24 4.58 5.65
CA SER A 520 17.88 5.06 4.42
C SER A 520 17.44 4.30 3.15
N ILE A 521 16.65 3.25 3.29
CA ILE A 521 16.22 2.40 2.16
C ILE A 521 15.54 3.21 1.05
N GLY A 522 15.96 2.95 -0.20
CA GLY A 522 15.41 3.58 -1.39
C GLY A 522 15.70 5.08 -1.50
N LEU A 523 16.64 5.61 -0.71
CA LEU A 523 17.05 6.99 -0.77
C LEU A 523 18.26 7.19 -1.67
N HIS A 524 18.17 8.23 -2.49
CA HIS A 524 19.37 8.81 -3.10
C HIS A 524 20.26 9.46 -2.03
N GLN A 525 21.57 9.51 -2.22
CA GLN A 525 22.52 10.08 -1.24
C GLN A 525 22.16 11.50 -0.79
N ARG A 526 21.66 12.33 -1.68
CA ARG A 526 21.17 13.68 -1.36
C ARG A 526 20.04 13.66 -0.31
N ASP A 527 19.11 12.72 -0.46
CA ASP A 527 17.95 12.61 0.44
C ASP A 527 18.35 11.94 1.77
N ASN A 528 19.38 11.07 1.74
CA ASN A 528 19.96 10.44 2.92
C ASN A 528 20.62 11.47 3.87
N GLU A 529 21.32 12.46 3.33
CA GLU A 529 21.89 13.57 4.16
C GLU A 529 20.78 14.32 4.92
N ARG A 530 19.63 14.56 4.31
CA ARG A 530 18.46 15.18 4.97
C ARG A 530 17.90 14.30 6.08
N LEU A 531 17.76 13.00 5.83
CA LEU A 531 17.31 12.03 6.82
C LEU A 531 18.24 12.01 8.04
N LEU A 532 19.55 11.91 7.83
CA LEU A 532 20.56 11.91 8.91
C LEU A 532 20.50 13.18 9.75
N SER A 533 20.35 14.34 9.11
CA SER A 533 20.13 15.62 9.81
C SER A 533 18.86 15.57 10.68
N THR A 534 17.79 14.95 10.18
CA THR A 534 16.53 14.79 10.92
C THR A 534 16.68 13.86 12.13
N LEU A 535 17.39 12.72 11.99
CA LEU A 535 17.68 11.80 13.09
C LEU A 535 18.58 12.45 14.16
N THR A 536 19.56 13.24 13.74
CA THR A 536 20.42 14.03 14.65
C THR A 536 19.60 15.04 15.45
N ARG A 537 18.67 15.74 14.80
CA ARG A 537 17.75 16.66 15.49
C ARG A 537 16.84 15.93 16.49
N LEU A 538 16.34 14.74 16.15
CA LEU A 538 15.54 13.92 17.05
C LEU A 538 16.31 13.53 18.31
N ARG A 539 17.58 13.16 18.17
CA ARG A 539 18.53 12.94 19.28
C ARG A 539 18.69 14.20 20.12
N ASP A 540 18.94 15.35 19.49
CA ASP A 540 19.23 16.63 20.16
C ASP A 540 18.03 17.15 20.97
N LEU A 541 16.81 16.65 20.69
CA LEU A 541 15.63 16.86 21.54
C LEU A 541 15.66 16.06 22.86
N GLY A 542 16.69 15.27 23.12
CA GLY A 542 16.82 14.44 24.33
C GLY A 542 16.21 13.04 24.18
N ASN A 543 16.29 12.46 22.98
CA ASN A 543 15.83 11.10 22.70
C ASN A 543 17.01 10.16 22.42
N THR A 544 16.84 8.89 22.75
CA THR A 544 17.74 7.84 22.30
C THR A 544 17.26 7.32 20.95
N VAL A 545 18.12 7.34 19.93
CA VAL A 545 17.77 6.92 18.57
C VAL A 545 18.62 5.70 18.21
N LEU A 546 18.00 4.53 18.20
CA LEU A 546 18.60 3.26 17.77
C LEU A 546 18.24 2.98 16.32
N VAL A 547 19.24 2.80 15.47
CA VAL A 547 19.04 2.58 14.03
C VAL A 547 19.75 1.31 13.60
N VAL A 548 19.02 0.37 13.03
CA VAL A 548 19.62 -0.75 12.30
C VAL A 548 19.97 -0.23 10.92
N GLU A 549 21.25 -0.20 10.56
CA GLU A 549 21.70 0.39 9.31
C GLU A 549 22.95 -0.25 8.71
N HIS A 550 23.08 -0.12 7.38
CA HIS A 550 24.22 -0.58 6.59
C HIS A 550 24.88 0.56 5.80
N ASP A 551 24.25 1.73 5.76
CA ASP A 551 24.74 2.90 5.04
C ASP A 551 25.99 3.48 5.71
N GLU A 552 27.04 3.74 4.92
CA GLU A 552 28.32 4.25 5.43
C GLU A 552 28.18 5.63 6.09
N ASP A 553 27.37 6.53 5.52
CA ASP A 553 27.20 7.88 6.04
C ASP A 553 26.42 7.85 7.36
N ALA A 554 25.44 6.96 7.49
CA ALA A 554 24.72 6.74 8.74
C ALA A 554 25.66 6.22 9.85
N ILE A 555 26.50 5.22 9.54
CA ILE A 555 27.47 4.65 10.47
C ILE A 555 28.49 5.70 10.91
N ARG A 556 28.98 6.56 9.99
CA ARG A 556 29.94 7.62 10.29
C ARG A 556 29.35 8.78 11.09
N THR A 557 28.05 9.03 10.92
CA THR A 557 27.33 10.12 11.64
C THR A 557 26.95 9.70 13.05
N ALA A 558 26.87 8.40 13.35
CA ALA A 558 26.49 7.87 14.65
C ALA A 558 27.43 8.29 15.77
N ASP A 559 26.87 8.59 16.95
CA ASP A 559 27.64 8.83 18.19
C ASP A 559 28.24 7.52 18.70
N HIS A 560 27.52 6.40 18.51
CA HIS A 560 27.93 5.07 18.94
C HIS A 560 27.51 4.02 17.90
N VAL A 561 28.38 3.08 17.59
CA VAL A 561 28.16 2.00 16.64
C VAL A 561 28.33 0.67 17.36
N ILE A 562 27.43 -0.27 17.09
CA ILE A 562 27.46 -1.65 17.58
C ILE A 562 27.51 -2.55 16.35
N ASP A 563 28.62 -3.25 16.17
CA ASP A 563 28.79 -4.22 15.06
C ASP A 563 28.55 -5.65 15.53
N ILE A 564 27.54 -6.31 14.94
CA ILE A 564 27.12 -7.67 15.29
C ILE A 564 27.57 -8.65 14.23
N GLY A 565 28.28 -9.69 14.66
CA GLY A 565 28.82 -10.71 13.77
C GLY A 565 29.32 -11.92 14.53
N PRO A 566 30.45 -12.53 14.06
CA PRO A 566 31.22 -12.21 12.84
C PRO A 566 30.56 -12.69 11.55
N GLY A 567 29.59 -13.61 11.61
CA GLY A 567 28.87 -14.21 10.46
C GLY A 567 27.37 -14.05 10.56
N ALA A 568 26.65 -14.80 9.75
CA ALA A 568 25.19 -14.85 9.73
C ALA A 568 24.66 -16.11 10.47
N GLY A 569 23.39 -16.07 10.92
CA GLY A 569 22.73 -17.22 11.57
C GLY A 569 23.49 -17.74 12.79
N VAL A 570 23.79 -19.01 12.77
CA VAL A 570 24.54 -19.69 13.86
C VAL A 570 25.97 -19.14 14.06
N HIS A 571 26.54 -18.54 13.03
CA HIS A 571 27.88 -17.93 13.09
C HIS A 571 27.86 -16.46 13.54
N GLY A 572 26.66 -15.87 13.72
CA GLY A 572 26.46 -14.50 14.21
C GLY A 572 26.19 -14.41 15.70
N GLY A 573 25.49 -13.37 16.10
CA GLY A 573 24.90 -13.17 17.42
C GLY A 573 25.89 -12.71 18.50
N ARG A 574 27.05 -12.20 18.12
CA ARG A 574 28.05 -11.63 19.05
C ARG A 574 28.36 -10.18 18.70
N VAL A 575 28.68 -9.37 19.69
CA VAL A 575 29.24 -8.02 19.48
C VAL A 575 30.70 -8.19 19.10
N VAL A 576 31.05 -7.79 17.87
CA VAL A 576 32.42 -7.86 17.35
C VAL A 576 33.18 -6.57 17.67
N ALA A 577 32.50 -5.44 17.54
CA ALA A 577 33.06 -4.14 17.84
C ALA A 577 31.97 -3.19 18.37
N GLN A 578 32.34 -2.26 19.23
CA GLN A 578 31.46 -1.17 19.69
C GLN A 578 32.27 0.10 19.97
N GLY A 579 31.59 1.25 19.86
CA GLY A 579 32.20 2.56 20.11
C GLY A 579 31.93 3.54 18.98
N THR A 580 32.78 4.54 18.80
CA THR A 580 32.68 5.49 17.69
C THR A 580 33.01 4.79 16.35
N ALA A 581 32.54 5.33 15.24
CA ALA A 581 32.85 4.79 13.90
C ALA A 581 34.36 4.62 13.66
N LYS A 582 35.18 5.52 14.22
CA LYS A 582 36.65 5.42 14.15
C LYS A 582 37.19 4.22 14.91
N GLN A 583 36.65 3.92 16.09
CA GLN A 583 37.04 2.76 16.91
C GLN A 583 36.63 1.46 16.21
N VAL A 584 35.44 1.38 15.64
CA VAL A 584 35.02 0.23 14.85
C VAL A 584 35.88 0.05 13.60
N ALA A 585 36.20 1.11 12.87
CA ALA A 585 37.14 1.09 11.74
C ALA A 585 38.56 0.60 12.09
N ALA A 586 39.01 0.88 13.30
CA ALA A 586 40.32 0.44 13.76
C ALA A 586 40.34 -1.06 14.17
N ASN A 587 39.18 -1.66 14.46
CA ASN A 587 39.07 -3.07 14.86
C ASN A 587 39.30 -3.96 13.63
N LYS A 588 40.27 -4.89 13.72
CA LYS A 588 40.62 -5.82 12.64
C LYS A 588 39.70 -7.04 12.56
N ASP A 589 38.93 -7.31 13.61
CA ASP A 589 37.98 -8.44 13.66
C ASP A 589 36.61 -8.03 13.11
N SER A 590 36.38 -6.71 12.94
CA SER A 590 35.15 -6.15 12.40
C SER A 590 35.20 -6.08 10.86
N LEU A 591 34.32 -6.84 10.23
CA LEU A 591 34.13 -6.80 8.78
C LEU A 591 33.62 -5.41 8.33
N THR A 592 32.67 -4.83 9.08
CA THR A 592 32.23 -3.45 8.90
C THR A 592 33.40 -2.47 9.01
N GLY A 593 34.26 -2.67 10.01
CA GLY A 593 35.50 -1.88 10.21
C GLY A 593 36.47 -1.99 9.03
N ASP A 594 36.58 -3.13 8.39
CA ASP A 594 37.40 -3.31 7.19
C ASP A 594 36.91 -2.43 6.03
N TYR A 595 35.60 -2.34 5.81
CA TYR A 595 35.04 -1.47 4.78
C TYR A 595 35.16 0.01 5.15
N LEU A 596 34.86 0.39 6.39
CA LEU A 596 34.96 1.77 6.86
C LEU A 596 36.40 2.33 6.82
N SER A 597 37.39 1.47 7.05
CA SER A 597 38.84 1.85 6.99
C SER A 597 39.43 1.79 5.59
N GLY A 598 38.71 1.21 4.62
CA GLY A 598 39.19 0.99 3.26
C GLY A 598 40.14 -0.22 3.10
N ARG A 599 40.35 -1.03 4.17
CA ARG A 599 41.08 -2.33 4.08
C ARG A 599 40.41 -3.28 3.08
N ARG A 600 39.06 -3.27 3.07
CA ARG A 600 38.24 -3.90 2.02
C ARG A 600 37.43 -2.84 1.30
N ARG A 601 37.16 -3.04 0.04
CA ARG A 601 36.32 -2.17 -0.80
C ARG A 601 35.75 -2.93 -1.99
N ILE A 602 34.57 -2.53 -2.42
CA ILE A 602 34.05 -2.94 -3.72
C ILE A 602 34.83 -2.17 -4.79
N ALA A 603 35.59 -2.89 -5.60
CA ALA A 603 36.49 -2.29 -6.58
C ALA A 603 35.73 -1.74 -7.80
N VAL A 604 36.19 -0.62 -8.34
CA VAL A 604 35.76 -0.16 -9.65
C VAL A 604 36.42 -1.08 -10.68
N PRO A 605 35.69 -1.62 -11.69
CA PRO A 605 36.27 -2.47 -12.72
C PRO A 605 37.39 -1.73 -13.51
N ASP A 606 38.51 -2.40 -13.70
CA ASP A 606 39.64 -1.84 -14.51
C ASP A 606 39.24 -1.54 -15.95
N LYS A 607 38.38 -2.41 -16.51
CA LYS A 607 37.81 -2.25 -17.83
C LYS A 607 36.31 -2.51 -17.78
N ARG A 608 35.53 -1.64 -18.37
CA ARG A 608 34.09 -1.83 -18.55
C ARG A 608 33.82 -2.61 -19.83
N VAL A 609 32.75 -3.37 -19.87
CA VAL A 609 32.29 -4.03 -21.06
C VAL A 609 31.86 -2.96 -22.07
N PRO A 610 32.40 -2.94 -23.30
CA PRO A 610 32.01 -1.96 -24.30
C PRO A 610 30.60 -2.20 -24.82
N THR A 611 29.91 -1.15 -25.24
CA THR A 611 28.60 -1.25 -25.88
C THR A 611 28.74 -1.95 -27.25
N GLY A 612 27.85 -2.93 -27.49
CA GLY A 612 27.67 -3.54 -28.80
C GLY A 612 26.77 -2.70 -29.71
N ASP A 613 26.40 -3.30 -30.85
CA ASP A 613 25.52 -2.67 -31.85
C ASP A 613 24.01 -2.85 -31.49
N ASP A 614 23.67 -3.77 -30.60
CA ASP A 614 22.29 -4.12 -30.21
C ASP A 614 21.81 -3.25 -29.06
N TRP A 615 20.68 -2.57 -29.28
CA TRP A 615 20.09 -1.66 -28.33
C TRP A 615 18.60 -1.93 -28.15
N LEU A 616 18.12 -1.77 -26.93
CA LEU A 616 16.69 -1.70 -26.59
C LEU A 616 16.33 -0.21 -26.44
N THR A 617 15.39 0.28 -27.24
CA THR A 617 15.01 1.69 -27.27
C THR A 617 13.50 1.83 -27.02
N LEU A 618 13.13 2.53 -25.94
CA LEU A 618 11.76 2.92 -25.60
C LEU A 618 11.63 4.43 -25.81
N THR A 619 10.62 4.85 -26.57
CA THR A 619 10.37 6.27 -26.87
C THR A 619 8.99 6.71 -26.41
N GLY A 620 8.87 7.99 -26.04
CA GLY A 620 7.61 8.63 -25.74
C GLY A 620 6.92 8.17 -24.46
N ALA A 621 7.67 7.71 -23.46
CA ALA A 621 7.07 7.30 -22.17
C ALA A 621 6.51 8.51 -21.42
N THR A 622 5.19 8.49 -21.12
CA THR A 622 4.45 9.60 -20.47
C THR A 622 3.66 9.18 -19.23
N GLY A 623 3.93 7.98 -18.69
CA GLY A 623 3.28 7.50 -17.46
C GLY A 623 3.67 8.36 -16.24
N ASN A 624 2.72 8.62 -15.35
CA ASN A 624 2.90 9.42 -14.13
C ASN A 624 3.63 10.76 -14.39
N ASN A 625 4.84 10.93 -13.84
CA ASN A 625 5.63 12.15 -14.01
C ASN A 625 6.58 12.16 -15.23
N LEU A 626 6.59 11.10 -16.05
CA LEU A 626 7.44 11.03 -17.26
C LEU A 626 6.98 12.03 -18.32
N LYS A 627 7.94 12.64 -19.02
CA LYS A 627 7.72 13.77 -19.96
C LYS A 627 8.12 13.41 -21.39
N GLY A 628 7.51 12.35 -21.98
CA GLY A 628 7.90 11.85 -23.30
C GLY A 628 9.32 11.29 -23.27
N THR A 629 9.65 10.56 -22.20
CA THR A 629 11.04 10.14 -21.93
C THR A 629 11.49 9.04 -22.89
N GLU A 630 12.70 9.21 -23.40
CA GLU A 630 13.42 8.21 -24.20
C GLU A 630 14.38 7.42 -23.31
N LEU A 631 14.33 6.08 -23.40
CA LEU A 631 15.26 5.16 -22.73
C LEU A 631 16.05 4.37 -23.77
N LYS A 632 17.37 4.40 -23.67
CA LYS A 632 18.29 3.59 -24.50
C LYS A 632 19.12 2.68 -23.61
N LEU A 633 18.95 1.37 -23.77
CA LEU A 633 19.66 0.34 -23.02
C LEU A 633 20.54 -0.48 -23.98
N PRO A 634 21.86 -0.50 -23.77
CA PRO A 634 22.72 -1.41 -24.53
C PRO A 634 22.50 -2.85 -24.04
N LEU A 635 22.37 -3.80 -24.97
CA LEU A 635 22.17 -5.20 -24.64
C LEU A 635 23.48 -5.89 -24.21
N GLY A 636 23.37 -6.93 -23.40
CA GLY A 636 24.50 -7.69 -22.88
C GLY A 636 25.38 -6.97 -21.84
N LEU A 637 24.88 -5.87 -21.26
CA LEU A 637 25.60 -5.08 -20.27
C LEU A 637 24.89 -5.07 -18.90
N PHE A 638 25.65 -4.67 -17.88
CA PHE A 638 25.13 -4.33 -16.56
C PHE A 638 24.83 -2.82 -16.52
N THR A 639 23.54 -2.48 -16.56
CA THR A 639 23.05 -1.10 -16.59
C THR A 639 22.38 -0.74 -15.27
N CYS A 640 22.78 0.36 -14.65
CA CYS A 640 22.10 0.97 -13.52
C CYS A 640 21.18 2.11 -13.95
N VAL A 641 19.94 2.09 -13.50
CA VAL A 641 18.98 3.19 -13.62
C VAL A 641 18.96 3.94 -12.30
N THR A 642 19.40 5.20 -12.33
CA THR A 642 19.67 6.02 -11.15
C THR A 642 18.84 7.30 -11.14
N GLY A 643 18.93 8.08 -10.09
CA GLY A 643 18.25 9.36 -9.94
C GLY A 643 17.63 9.54 -8.56
N VAL A 644 17.25 10.75 -8.21
CA VAL A 644 16.64 11.07 -6.91
C VAL A 644 15.33 10.33 -6.69
N SER A 645 14.88 10.24 -5.43
CA SER A 645 13.60 9.64 -5.08
C SER A 645 12.45 10.34 -5.81
N GLY A 646 11.49 9.58 -6.36
CA GLY A 646 10.38 10.13 -7.14
C GLY A 646 10.72 10.64 -8.56
N SER A 647 11.93 10.42 -9.07
CA SER A 647 12.32 10.91 -10.42
C SER A 647 11.66 10.17 -11.59
N GLY A 648 10.94 9.07 -11.34
CA GLY A 648 10.22 8.29 -12.37
C GLY A 648 10.86 6.98 -12.78
N LYS A 649 11.93 6.50 -12.08
CA LYS A 649 12.64 5.25 -12.39
C LYS A 649 11.72 4.03 -12.50
N SER A 650 10.93 3.76 -11.47
CA SER A 650 10.03 2.61 -11.43
C SER A 650 8.90 2.75 -12.47
N THR A 651 8.43 3.97 -12.73
CA THR A 651 7.45 4.20 -13.82
C THR A 651 8.03 3.83 -15.18
N LEU A 652 9.27 4.23 -15.44
CA LEU A 652 9.93 3.97 -16.73
C LEU A 652 10.24 2.48 -16.90
N ILE A 653 10.79 1.83 -15.89
CA ILE A 653 11.25 0.43 -15.96
C ILE A 653 10.11 -0.55 -15.60
N ASN A 654 9.53 -0.46 -14.40
CA ASN A 654 8.61 -1.47 -13.89
C ASN A 654 7.20 -1.33 -14.47
N HIS A 655 6.73 -0.09 -14.73
CA HIS A 655 5.38 0.14 -15.23
C HIS A 655 5.29 0.37 -16.74
N THR A 656 6.42 0.58 -17.44
CA THR A 656 6.42 0.77 -18.89
C THR A 656 7.24 -0.32 -19.59
N LEU A 657 8.55 -0.41 -19.37
CA LEU A 657 9.43 -1.34 -20.08
C LEU A 657 9.08 -2.81 -19.77
N TYR A 658 8.97 -3.17 -18.49
CA TYR A 658 8.71 -4.56 -18.08
C TYR A 658 7.41 -5.13 -18.65
N PRO A 659 6.24 -4.45 -18.52
CA PRO A 659 5.00 -4.96 -19.09
C PRO A 659 5.05 -5.16 -20.60
N LEU A 660 5.69 -4.25 -21.32
CA LEU A 660 5.88 -4.37 -22.78
C LEU A 660 6.72 -5.59 -23.15
N ALA A 661 7.88 -5.74 -22.50
CA ALA A 661 8.76 -6.87 -22.73
C ALA A 661 8.08 -8.20 -22.32
N ALA A 662 7.39 -8.24 -21.16
CA ALA A 662 6.70 -9.44 -20.69
C ALA A 662 5.55 -9.85 -21.62
N THR A 663 4.80 -8.91 -22.16
CA THR A 663 3.74 -9.19 -23.12
C THR A 663 4.28 -9.80 -24.41
N LYS A 664 5.37 -9.25 -24.95
CA LYS A 664 5.95 -9.74 -26.21
C LYS A 664 6.77 -11.02 -26.03
N LEU A 665 7.63 -11.09 -25.02
CA LEU A 665 8.58 -12.20 -24.83
C LEU A 665 7.98 -13.36 -24.02
N ASN A 666 7.30 -13.06 -22.94
CA ASN A 666 6.74 -14.07 -22.01
C ASN A 666 5.26 -14.38 -22.30
N LYS A 667 4.63 -13.73 -23.29
CA LYS A 667 3.20 -13.84 -23.64
C LYS A 667 2.29 -13.55 -22.43
N ALA A 668 2.67 -12.58 -21.59
CA ALA A 668 1.86 -12.14 -20.46
C ALA A 668 0.66 -11.33 -20.95
N THR A 669 -0.56 -11.76 -20.66
CA THR A 669 -1.81 -11.14 -21.15
C THR A 669 -2.43 -10.15 -20.16
N THR A 670 -2.00 -10.15 -18.89
CA THR A 670 -2.63 -9.38 -17.81
C THR A 670 -1.92 -8.06 -17.47
N LEU A 671 -0.75 -7.80 -18.08
CA LEU A 671 0.06 -6.63 -17.78
C LEU A 671 -0.23 -5.48 -18.74
N LYS A 672 -0.61 -4.33 -18.22
CA LYS A 672 -0.76 -3.09 -19.00
C LYS A 672 0.45 -2.19 -18.81
N ALA A 673 1.08 -1.78 -19.90
CA ALA A 673 2.14 -0.79 -19.89
C ALA A 673 1.58 0.62 -19.73
N SER A 674 2.34 1.50 -19.05
CA SER A 674 2.05 2.94 -19.05
C SER A 674 2.12 3.53 -20.47
N PRO A 675 1.49 4.68 -20.75
CA PRO A 675 1.48 5.29 -22.08
C PRO A 675 2.88 5.54 -22.60
N HIS A 676 3.12 5.17 -23.87
CA HIS A 676 4.39 5.28 -24.60
C HIS A 676 4.13 5.30 -26.10
N ASP A 677 5.14 5.66 -26.90
CA ASP A 677 5.04 5.62 -28.35
C ASP A 677 5.47 4.26 -28.92
N ARG A 678 6.72 3.85 -28.68
CA ARG A 678 7.31 2.67 -29.34
C ARG A 678 8.42 2.02 -28.53
N LEU A 679 8.52 0.67 -28.65
CA LEU A 679 9.62 -0.13 -28.11
C LEU A 679 10.26 -0.96 -29.23
N GLU A 680 11.57 -0.81 -29.43
CA GLU A 680 12.39 -1.49 -30.45
C GLU A 680 13.53 -2.28 -29.82
N GLY A 681 14.05 -3.31 -30.49
CA GLY A 681 15.20 -4.11 -30.06
C GLY A 681 14.85 -5.35 -29.25
N LEU A 682 13.54 -5.68 -29.04
CA LEU A 682 13.11 -6.89 -28.32
C LEU A 682 13.41 -8.19 -29.07
N GLU A 683 13.65 -8.13 -30.37
CA GLU A 683 14.01 -9.28 -31.25
C GLU A 683 15.34 -9.93 -30.85
N HIS A 684 16.20 -9.21 -30.16
CA HIS A 684 17.51 -9.71 -29.68
C HIS A 684 17.37 -10.49 -28.34
N LEU A 685 16.19 -10.44 -27.71
CA LEU A 685 15.89 -11.04 -26.42
C LEU A 685 14.87 -12.17 -26.56
N ASP A 686 14.93 -13.16 -25.69
CA ASP A 686 14.00 -14.30 -25.67
C ASP A 686 13.11 -14.36 -24.43
N LYS A 687 13.50 -13.68 -23.34
CA LYS A 687 12.79 -13.69 -22.07
C LYS A 687 13.05 -12.41 -21.29
N VAL A 688 12.07 -12.00 -20.49
CA VAL A 688 12.27 -11.00 -19.42
C VAL A 688 11.94 -11.60 -18.06
N VAL A 689 12.75 -11.26 -17.08
CA VAL A 689 12.59 -11.69 -15.67
C VAL A 689 12.60 -10.44 -14.80
N ASP A 690 11.50 -10.25 -14.04
CA ASP A 690 11.39 -9.21 -13.04
C ASP A 690 11.66 -9.79 -11.64
N ILE A 691 12.55 -9.14 -10.91
CA ILE A 691 12.98 -9.55 -9.56
C ILE A 691 12.76 -8.36 -8.63
N ASP A 692 11.53 -8.27 -8.15
CA ASP A 692 11.07 -7.24 -7.22
C ASP A 692 11.13 -7.71 -5.75
N GLN A 693 10.85 -6.81 -4.82
CA GLN A 693 10.84 -7.08 -3.37
C GLN A 693 9.53 -7.69 -2.86
N SER A 694 8.57 -7.98 -3.73
CA SER A 694 7.30 -8.60 -3.32
C SER A 694 7.53 -9.97 -2.68
N PRO A 695 6.69 -10.37 -1.70
CA PRO A 695 6.82 -11.68 -1.06
C PRO A 695 6.76 -12.84 -2.07
N ILE A 696 7.49 -13.93 -1.80
CA ILE A 696 7.47 -15.16 -2.62
C ILE A 696 6.15 -15.95 -2.49
N GLY A 697 5.26 -15.49 -1.64
CA GLY A 697 3.91 -16.03 -1.42
C GLY A 697 3.19 -15.30 -0.29
N ARG A 698 1.86 -15.38 -0.28
CA ARG A 698 1.00 -14.66 0.67
C ARG A 698 0.59 -15.47 1.90
N THR A 699 0.91 -16.78 1.92
CA THR A 699 0.49 -17.69 2.98
C THR A 699 1.70 -18.29 3.70
N PRO A 700 1.56 -18.77 4.96
CA PRO A 700 2.62 -19.46 5.68
C PRO A 700 3.11 -20.76 5.01
N ARG A 701 2.36 -21.31 4.04
CA ARG A 701 2.74 -22.50 3.24
C ARG A 701 3.79 -22.20 2.18
N SER A 702 3.88 -20.95 1.74
CA SER A 702 4.94 -20.55 0.81
C SER A 702 6.25 -20.41 1.59
N ASN A 703 7.31 -21.00 1.09
CA ASN A 703 8.64 -20.97 1.70
C ASN A 703 9.74 -21.09 0.62
N PRO A 704 11.02 -20.86 0.96
CA PRO A 704 12.13 -20.99 0.01
C PRO A 704 12.19 -22.34 -0.69
N ALA A 705 11.97 -23.46 0.04
CA ALA A 705 12.03 -24.82 -0.54
C ALA A 705 10.96 -25.06 -1.61
N THR A 706 9.73 -24.57 -1.37
CA THR A 706 8.64 -24.72 -2.36
C THR A 706 8.82 -23.79 -3.55
N TYR A 707 9.22 -22.55 -3.32
CA TYR A 707 9.39 -21.55 -4.36
C TYR A 707 10.52 -21.89 -5.33
N THR A 708 11.66 -22.37 -4.84
CA THR A 708 12.82 -22.76 -5.67
C THR A 708 12.68 -24.17 -6.28
N GLY A 709 11.63 -24.90 -5.90
CA GLY A 709 11.40 -26.26 -6.36
C GLY A 709 12.30 -27.32 -5.70
N ILE A 710 12.98 -26.97 -4.61
CA ILE A 710 13.81 -27.92 -3.81
C ILE A 710 12.92 -28.96 -3.14
N PHE A 711 11.71 -28.59 -2.74
CA PHE A 711 10.83 -29.45 -1.95
C PHE A 711 10.32 -30.69 -2.71
N THR A 712 10.18 -30.63 -4.03
CA THR A 712 9.74 -31.78 -4.85
C THR A 712 10.73 -32.95 -4.78
N PRO A 713 12.03 -32.81 -5.14
CA PRO A 713 12.98 -33.92 -4.99
C PRO A 713 13.19 -34.34 -3.52
N VAL A 714 13.05 -33.44 -2.53
CA VAL A 714 13.08 -33.84 -1.11
C VAL A 714 11.94 -34.82 -0.80
N ARG A 715 10.71 -34.54 -1.23
CA ARG A 715 9.56 -35.43 -1.03
C ARG A 715 9.74 -36.79 -1.73
N GLU A 716 10.37 -36.79 -2.90
CA GLU A 716 10.70 -38.00 -3.65
C GLU A 716 11.73 -38.88 -2.90
N LEU A 717 12.76 -38.27 -2.30
CA LEU A 717 13.73 -38.99 -1.45
C LEU A 717 13.05 -39.63 -0.24
N PHE A 718 12.15 -38.90 0.46
CA PHE A 718 11.43 -39.48 1.61
C PHE A 718 10.53 -40.66 1.19
N ALA A 719 9.77 -40.50 0.06
CA ALA A 719 8.94 -41.56 -0.50
C ALA A 719 9.77 -42.77 -0.96
N GLY A 720 11.05 -42.58 -1.31
CA GLY A 720 12.00 -43.61 -1.70
C GLY A 720 12.61 -44.39 -0.52
N THR A 721 12.42 -43.95 0.72
CA THR A 721 12.94 -44.68 1.91
C THR A 721 12.29 -46.08 2.09
N GLN A 722 12.99 -46.99 2.73
CA GLN A 722 12.48 -48.34 2.96
C GLN A 722 11.18 -48.31 3.78
N GLU A 723 11.12 -47.48 4.79
CA GLU A 723 9.96 -47.33 5.67
C GLU A 723 8.73 -46.72 4.93
N ALA A 724 8.92 -45.66 4.12
CA ALA A 724 7.84 -45.06 3.31
C ALA A 724 7.29 -46.09 2.30
N ARG A 725 8.15 -46.86 1.64
CA ARG A 725 7.74 -47.94 0.72
C ARG A 725 6.95 -49.03 1.41
N ALA A 726 7.41 -49.49 2.59
CA ALA A 726 6.71 -50.51 3.39
C ALA A 726 5.29 -50.05 3.80
N ARG A 727 5.12 -48.75 4.07
CA ARG A 727 3.81 -48.14 4.42
C ARG A 727 2.99 -47.72 3.19
N GLY A 728 3.51 -47.85 1.97
CA GLY A 728 2.85 -47.42 0.74
C GLY A 728 2.75 -45.88 0.59
N TYR A 729 3.64 -45.15 1.24
CA TYR A 729 3.64 -43.68 1.22
C TYR A 729 4.24 -43.16 -0.10
N LYS A 730 3.43 -42.34 -0.81
CA LYS A 730 3.81 -41.67 -2.05
C LYS A 730 4.36 -40.26 -1.74
N PRO A 731 5.02 -39.54 -2.69
CA PRO A 731 5.53 -38.19 -2.46
C PRO A 731 4.48 -37.16 -1.98
N GLY A 732 3.18 -37.37 -2.30
CA GLY A 732 2.08 -36.55 -1.79
C GLY A 732 1.90 -36.63 -0.28
N ARG A 733 2.28 -37.75 0.37
CA ARG A 733 2.21 -37.91 1.83
C ARG A 733 3.10 -36.90 2.56
N PHE A 734 4.22 -36.55 1.95
CA PHE A 734 5.20 -35.59 2.49
C PHE A 734 4.96 -34.15 2.09
N SER A 735 3.78 -33.84 1.52
CA SER A 735 3.35 -32.49 1.19
C SER A 735 2.43 -31.94 2.28
N PHE A 736 2.76 -30.79 2.85
CA PHE A 736 1.87 -30.09 3.78
C PHE A 736 0.68 -29.39 3.07
N ASN A 737 0.67 -29.35 1.73
CA ASN A 737 -0.44 -28.78 0.94
C ASN A 737 -1.54 -29.80 0.60
N VAL A 738 -1.27 -31.11 0.78
CA VAL A 738 -2.16 -32.20 0.36
C VAL A 738 -2.66 -32.97 1.58
N LYS A 739 -3.94 -33.34 1.59
CA LYS A 739 -4.51 -34.19 2.63
C LYS A 739 -3.81 -35.53 2.72
N GLY A 740 -3.73 -36.10 3.92
CA GLY A 740 -3.19 -37.44 4.20
C GLY A 740 -1.95 -37.44 5.06
N GLY A 741 -0.96 -36.54 4.84
CA GLY A 741 0.26 -36.45 5.65
C GLY A 741 0.38 -35.20 6.49
N ARG A 742 -0.39 -34.17 6.19
CA ARG A 742 -0.39 -32.90 6.92
C ARG A 742 -1.21 -32.97 8.22
N CYS A 743 -0.94 -32.09 9.14
CA CYS A 743 -1.84 -31.82 10.26
C CYS A 743 -3.13 -31.18 9.75
N GLU A 744 -4.29 -31.81 10.01
CA GLU A 744 -5.57 -31.29 9.53
C GLU A 744 -6.12 -30.14 10.39
N ALA A 745 -5.65 -29.98 11.65
CA ALA A 745 -6.06 -28.85 12.51
C ALA A 745 -5.57 -27.50 11.95
N CYS A 746 -4.28 -27.42 11.56
CA CYS A 746 -3.72 -26.23 10.91
C CYS A 746 -3.65 -26.35 9.39
N GLN A 747 -4.16 -27.42 8.81
CA GLN A 747 -4.13 -27.73 7.37
C GLN A 747 -2.73 -27.64 6.73
N GLY A 748 -1.67 -27.88 7.52
CA GLY A 748 -0.28 -27.84 7.09
C GLY A 748 0.40 -26.47 7.22
N ASP A 749 -0.27 -25.45 7.76
CA ASP A 749 0.31 -24.12 8.01
C ASP A 749 1.35 -24.14 9.15
N GLY A 750 1.18 -25.06 10.12
CA GLY A 750 1.97 -25.11 11.34
C GLY A 750 1.54 -24.07 12.38
N VAL A 751 0.77 -23.09 11.95
CA VAL A 751 0.25 -21.99 12.78
C VAL A 751 -1.25 -21.83 12.58
N ILE A 752 -1.93 -21.26 13.56
CA ILE A 752 -3.34 -20.87 13.49
C ILE A 752 -3.40 -19.36 13.48
N LYS A 753 -4.07 -18.80 12.48
CA LYS A 753 -4.32 -17.36 12.37
C LYS A 753 -5.43 -16.97 13.37
N VAL A 754 -5.14 -16.05 14.25
CA VAL A 754 -6.11 -15.41 15.15
C VAL A 754 -6.40 -14.01 14.60
N GLU A 755 -7.60 -13.82 14.08
CA GLU A 755 -8.04 -12.54 13.54
C GLU A 755 -8.35 -11.54 14.67
N MET A 756 -7.65 -10.41 14.64
CA MET A 756 -7.80 -9.33 15.60
C MET A 756 -8.43 -8.13 14.89
N HIS A 757 -9.75 -7.96 14.99
CA HIS A 757 -10.53 -6.96 14.23
C HIS A 757 -9.99 -5.52 14.24
N PHE A 758 -9.21 -5.11 15.23
CA PHE A 758 -8.63 -3.75 15.36
C PHE A 758 -7.11 -3.73 15.48
N LEU A 759 -6.46 -4.90 15.50
CA LEU A 759 -5.01 -5.08 15.62
C LEU A 759 -4.53 -5.98 14.47
N PRO A 760 -3.21 -6.01 14.17
CA PRO A 760 -2.67 -6.97 13.21
C PRO A 760 -2.97 -8.40 13.62
N ASP A 761 -3.28 -9.27 12.65
CA ASP A 761 -3.53 -10.69 12.89
C ASP A 761 -2.32 -11.36 13.54
N ILE A 762 -2.58 -12.22 14.52
CA ILE A 762 -1.54 -12.97 15.25
C ILE A 762 -1.52 -14.42 14.75
N TYR A 763 -0.33 -14.96 14.52
CA TYR A 763 -0.12 -16.35 14.16
C TYR A 763 0.44 -17.11 15.35
N VAL A 764 -0.34 -18.08 15.86
CA VAL A 764 0.01 -18.90 17.03
C VAL A 764 0.39 -20.31 16.57
N PRO A 765 1.46 -20.94 17.11
CA PRO A 765 1.77 -22.33 16.78
C PRO A 765 0.57 -23.26 17.01
N CYS A 766 0.36 -24.20 16.10
CA CYS A 766 -0.72 -25.18 16.20
C CYS A 766 -0.45 -26.16 17.33
N GLU A 767 -1.29 -26.20 18.35
CA GLU A 767 -1.17 -27.07 19.52
C GLU A 767 -1.21 -28.58 19.17
N VAL A 768 -1.94 -28.96 18.10
CA VAL A 768 -2.09 -30.37 17.68
C VAL A 768 -0.81 -30.95 17.11
N CYS A 769 -0.09 -30.18 16.30
CA CYS A 769 1.17 -30.63 15.68
C CYS A 769 2.40 -29.94 16.26
N ASP A 770 2.25 -29.10 17.28
CA ASP A 770 3.32 -28.33 17.90
C ASP A 770 4.17 -27.55 16.84
N GLY A 771 3.47 -26.91 15.92
CA GLY A 771 4.08 -26.17 14.81
C GLY A 771 4.67 -27.02 13.67
N ARG A 772 4.65 -28.36 13.78
CA ARG A 772 5.40 -29.27 12.88
C ARG A 772 4.75 -29.53 11.53
N ARG A 773 3.57 -28.99 11.23
CA ARG A 773 2.85 -29.04 9.93
C ARG A 773 2.31 -30.41 9.53
N TYR A 774 2.85 -31.53 10.06
CA TYR A 774 2.54 -32.91 9.68
C TYR A 774 1.88 -33.69 10.81
N ASN A 775 1.20 -34.77 10.44
CA ASN A 775 0.72 -35.74 11.41
C ASN A 775 1.88 -36.63 11.91
N ARG A 776 1.66 -37.32 13.04
CA ARG A 776 2.66 -38.12 13.72
C ARG A 776 3.24 -39.21 12.83
N GLU A 777 2.40 -39.93 12.08
CA GLU A 777 2.79 -41.04 11.23
C GLU A 777 3.74 -40.64 10.08
N THR A 778 3.55 -39.43 9.54
CA THR A 778 4.45 -38.88 8.52
C THR A 778 5.80 -38.48 9.10
N LEU A 779 5.83 -37.98 10.35
CA LEU A 779 7.06 -37.58 11.03
C LEU A 779 7.90 -38.77 11.50
N GLU A 780 7.34 -39.97 11.58
CA GLU A 780 8.11 -41.19 11.90
C GLU A 780 9.07 -41.59 10.77
N VAL A 781 8.76 -41.24 9.52
CA VAL A 781 9.65 -41.57 8.38
C VAL A 781 10.84 -40.62 8.36
N THR A 782 12.05 -41.24 8.37
CA THR A 782 13.30 -40.47 8.38
C THR A 782 14.18 -40.74 7.16
N TYR A 783 14.93 -39.74 6.72
CA TYR A 783 16.00 -39.83 5.74
C TYR A 783 17.30 -39.33 6.39
N LYS A 784 18.35 -40.17 6.42
CA LYS A 784 19.61 -39.91 7.18
C LYS A 784 19.37 -39.47 8.62
N GLY A 785 18.37 -40.06 9.30
CA GLY A 785 18.05 -39.76 10.70
C GLY A 785 17.25 -38.47 10.94
N LYS A 786 16.79 -37.77 9.89
CA LYS A 786 15.97 -36.57 9.99
C LYS A 786 14.61 -36.78 9.36
N ASN A 787 13.53 -36.32 10.00
CA ASN A 787 12.18 -36.33 9.43
C ASN A 787 11.97 -35.14 8.51
N ILE A 788 10.84 -35.11 7.79
CA ILE A 788 10.53 -34.04 6.80
C ILE A 788 10.45 -32.67 7.41
N TYR A 789 9.94 -32.53 8.63
CA TYR A 789 9.88 -31.25 9.35
C TYR A 789 11.28 -30.76 9.74
N GLU A 790 12.12 -31.66 10.29
CA GLU A 790 13.51 -31.31 10.65
C GLU A 790 14.32 -30.85 9.42
N VAL A 791 14.03 -31.40 8.23
CA VAL A 791 14.64 -30.93 6.97
C VAL A 791 14.17 -29.53 6.62
N LEU A 792 12.89 -29.22 6.82
CA LEU A 792 12.37 -27.86 6.59
C LEU A 792 12.94 -26.83 7.59
N GLU A 793 13.29 -27.27 8.80
CA GLU A 793 13.92 -26.41 9.83
C GLU A 793 15.42 -26.20 9.62
N MET A 794 16.07 -26.97 8.73
CA MET A 794 17.48 -26.76 8.38
C MET A 794 17.67 -25.40 7.72
N THR A 795 18.76 -24.73 8.06
CA THR A 795 19.27 -23.61 7.28
C THR A 795 19.72 -24.09 5.89
N ILE A 796 19.79 -23.19 4.94
CA ILE A 796 20.25 -23.52 3.57
C ILE A 796 21.68 -24.08 3.60
N GLU A 797 22.54 -23.58 4.51
CA GLU A 797 23.89 -24.09 4.72
C GLU A 797 23.89 -25.55 5.19
N GLU A 798 23.16 -25.86 6.26
CA GLU A 798 23.01 -27.23 6.78
C GLU A 798 22.40 -28.18 5.74
N ALA A 799 21.38 -27.72 5.02
CA ALA A 799 20.73 -28.51 3.98
C ALA A 799 21.69 -28.82 2.81
N ARG A 800 22.56 -27.85 2.44
CA ARG A 800 23.55 -28.03 1.39
C ARG A 800 24.53 -29.18 1.75
N GLU A 801 24.99 -29.25 3.00
CA GLU A 801 25.85 -30.32 3.50
C GLU A 801 25.07 -31.65 3.59
N PHE A 802 23.86 -31.63 4.12
CA PHE A 802 23.01 -32.81 4.30
C PHE A 802 22.68 -33.51 2.98
N PHE A 803 22.41 -32.72 1.90
CA PHE A 803 22.07 -33.21 0.57
C PHE A 803 23.26 -33.23 -0.41
N ASP A 804 24.50 -33.21 0.06
CA ASP A 804 25.70 -33.17 -0.79
C ASP A 804 25.75 -34.29 -1.84
N ALA A 805 25.28 -35.50 -1.49
CA ALA A 805 25.22 -36.65 -2.39
C ALA A 805 24.07 -36.62 -3.41
N VAL A 806 23.24 -35.55 -3.45
CA VAL A 806 22.07 -35.43 -4.33
C VAL A 806 22.28 -34.25 -5.28
N PRO A 807 22.83 -34.44 -6.52
CA PRO A 807 23.26 -33.37 -7.42
C PRO A 807 22.16 -32.37 -7.74
N ALA A 808 20.90 -32.81 -7.88
CA ALA A 808 19.78 -31.94 -8.20
C ALA A 808 19.45 -30.96 -7.05
N LEU A 809 19.58 -31.38 -5.79
CA LEU A 809 19.40 -30.54 -4.62
C LEU A 809 20.63 -29.66 -4.37
N GLN A 810 21.82 -30.27 -4.44
CA GLN A 810 23.09 -29.60 -4.27
C GLN A 810 23.20 -28.33 -5.09
N ARG A 811 22.91 -28.41 -6.39
CA ARG A 811 23.00 -27.26 -7.29
C ARG A 811 22.04 -26.14 -6.93
N ARG A 812 20.77 -26.44 -6.58
CA ARG A 812 19.77 -25.43 -6.19
C ARG A 812 20.09 -24.79 -4.83
N LEU A 813 20.57 -25.59 -3.89
CA LEU A 813 21.02 -25.09 -2.59
C LEU A 813 22.25 -24.20 -2.73
N GLN A 814 23.18 -24.56 -3.66
CA GLN A 814 24.35 -23.75 -3.93
C GLN A 814 23.97 -22.35 -4.49
N THR A 815 22.98 -22.25 -5.39
CA THR A 815 22.52 -20.94 -5.87
C THR A 815 21.95 -20.05 -4.75
N LEU A 816 21.30 -20.63 -3.74
CA LEU A 816 20.83 -19.91 -2.56
C LEU A 816 21.99 -19.43 -1.67
N LEU A 817 23.05 -20.21 -1.54
CA LEU A 817 24.27 -19.80 -0.84
C LEU A 817 25.00 -18.68 -1.59
N ASP A 818 25.10 -18.79 -2.93
CA ASP A 818 25.77 -17.79 -3.78
C ASP A 818 25.14 -16.38 -3.66
N VAL A 819 23.85 -16.31 -3.39
CA VAL A 819 23.14 -15.04 -3.14
C VAL A 819 23.12 -14.60 -1.67
N GLY A 820 23.85 -15.29 -0.79
CA GLY A 820 24.03 -14.88 0.62
C GLY A 820 22.88 -15.26 1.56
N LEU A 821 22.13 -16.34 1.28
CA LEU A 821 20.99 -16.79 2.11
C LEU A 821 21.32 -18.01 2.98
N SER A 822 22.58 -18.19 3.40
CA SER A 822 23.05 -19.36 4.18
C SER A 822 22.23 -19.61 5.45
N TYR A 823 21.81 -18.53 6.13
CA TYR A 823 21.14 -18.53 7.42
C TYR A 823 19.62 -18.76 7.36
N VAL A 824 18.99 -18.61 6.18
CA VAL A 824 17.55 -18.77 5.99
C VAL A 824 17.17 -20.24 6.08
N LYS A 825 16.07 -20.59 6.78
CA LYS A 825 15.57 -21.94 6.85
C LYS A 825 14.80 -22.32 5.58
N LEU A 826 14.91 -23.57 5.14
CA LEU A 826 14.20 -24.09 3.96
C LEU A 826 12.68 -23.93 4.06
N GLY A 827 12.11 -24.16 5.24
CA GLY A 827 10.68 -24.09 5.54
C GLY A 827 10.22 -22.74 6.09
N GLN A 828 11.07 -21.70 6.13
CA GLN A 828 10.72 -20.39 6.64
C GLN A 828 9.54 -19.80 5.87
N ALA A 829 8.49 -19.37 6.58
CA ALA A 829 7.30 -18.83 5.95
C ALA A 829 7.64 -17.56 5.13
N ALA A 830 7.06 -17.45 3.93
CA ALA A 830 7.27 -16.30 3.05
C ALA A 830 6.93 -14.95 3.70
N THR A 831 5.96 -14.96 4.61
CA THR A 831 5.52 -13.78 5.38
C THR A 831 6.53 -13.28 6.41
N THR A 832 7.53 -14.10 6.77
CA THR A 832 8.60 -13.74 7.72
C THR A 832 9.90 -13.32 7.04
N LEU A 833 10.00 -13.49 5.71
CA LEU A 833 11.15 -13.04 4.95
C LEU A 833 11.11 -11.52 4.77
N SER A 834 12.27 -10.87 4.87
CA SER A 834 12.43 -9.48 4.45
C SER A 834 12.28 -9.34 2.92
N GLY A 835 11.98 -8.13 2.43
CA GLY A 835 11.87 -7.86 1.00
C GLY A 835 13.14 -8.26 0.22
N GLY A 836 14.31 -7.94 0.78
CA GLY A 836 15.61 -8.32 0.19
C GLY A 836 15.86 -9.82 0.19
N GLU A 837 15.47 -10.55 1.24
CA GLU A 837 15.55 -12.02 1.27
C GLU A 837 14.64 -12.66 0.22
N ALA A 838 13.38 -12.20 0.12
CA ALA A 838 12.44 -12.66 -0.88
C ALA A 838 12.98 -12.44 -2.32
N GLN A 839 13.56 -11.29 -2.57
CA GLN A 839 14.18 -10.94 -3.85
C GLN A 839 15.36 -11.86 -4.19
N ARG A 840 16.24 -12.14 -3.21
CA ARG A 840 17.37 -13.06 -3.39
C ARG A 840 16.93 -14.50 -3.62
N VAL A 841 15.84 -14.96 -2.98
CA VAL A 841 15.23 -16.28 -3.27
C VAL A 841 14.72 -16.34 -4.72
N LYS A 842 14.09 -15.26 -5.22
CA LYS A 842 13.66 -15.15 -6.63
C LYS A 842 14.86 -15.23 -7.58
N LEU A 843 15.92 -14.48 -7.29
CA LEU A 843 17.16 -14.51 -8.07
C LEU A 843 17.78 -15.90 -8.10
N ALA A 844 17.91 -16.58 -6.95
CA ALA A 844 18.44 -17.92 -6.87
C ALA A 844 17.64 -18.94 -7.69
N ARG A 845 16.30 -18.81 -7.72
CA ARG A 845 15.43 -19.65 -8.56
C ARG A 845 15.74 -19.48 -10.04
N GLU A 846 15.92 -18.26 -10.52
CA GLU A 846 16.25 -18.01 -11.93
C GLU A 846 17.66 -18.47 -12.27
N LEU A 847 18.64 -18.29 -11.39
CA LEU A 847 19.99 -18.84 -11.53
C LEU A 847 20.04 -20.37 -11.61
N SER A 848 19.09 -21.07 -10.96
CA SER A 848 19.02 -22.53 -10.99
C SER A 848 18.46 -23.07 -12.32
N ARG A 849 17.87 -22.22 -13.16
CA ARG A 849 17.31 -22.56 -14.47
C ARG A 849 18.40 -22.53 -15.57
N ARG A 850 18.08 -23.18 -16.69
CA ARG A 850 18.96 -23.14 -17.85
C ARG A 850 18.93 -21.75 -18.49
N ASP A 851 20.08 -21.15 -18.63
CA ASP A 851 20.26 -19.82 -19.19
C ASP A 851 20.46 -19.90 -20.74
N THR A 852 19.87 -18.96 -21.47
CA THR A 852 19.98 -18.85 -22.93
C THR A 852 21.00 -17.80 -23.37
N GLY A 853 21.44 -16.94 -22.45
CA GLY A 853 22.34 -15.81 -22.75
C GLY A 853 21.66 -14.62 -23.44
N ARG A 854 20.31 -14.62 -23.55
CA ARG A 854 19.53 -13.53 -24.16
C ARG A 854 18.35 -13.10 -23.30
N THR A 855 18.49 -13.23 -21.98
CA THR A 855 17.45 -12.84 -21.03
C THR A 855 17.68 -11.42 -20.55
N LEU A 856 16.60 -10.65 -20.47
CA LEU A 856 16.57 -9.34 -19.80
C LEU A 856 16.17 -9.54 -18.33
N TYR A 857 17.10 -9.27 -17.42
CA TYR A 857 16.84 -9.25 -15.97
C TYR A 857 16.60 -7.82 -15.52
N ILE A 858 15.49 -7.59 -14.83
CA ILE A 858 15.13 -6.32 -14.19
C ILE A 858 15.12 -6.54 -12.70
N LEU A 859 15.92 -5.77 -11.95
CA LEU A 859 16.00 -5.82 -10.51
C LEU A 859 15.69 -4.44 -9.92
N ASP A 860 14.82 -4.40 -8.91
CA ASP A 860 14.44 -3.17 -8.23
C ASP A 860 15.09 -3.12 -6.84
N GLU A 861 16.05 -2.21 -6.67
CA GLU A 861 16.82 -1.97 -5.44
C GLU A 861 17.33 -3.25 -4.74
N PRO A 862 18.11 -4.11 -5.44
CA PRO A 862 18.49 -5.43 -4.91
C PRO A 862 19.47 -5.39 -3.74
N THR A 863 20.03 -4.23 -3.40
CA THR A 863 20.96 -4.06 -2.27
C THR A 863 20.27 -3.65 -0.96
N THR A 864 18.94 -3.57 -0.99
CA THR A 864 18.15 -3.26 0.20
C THR A 864 18.45 -4.22 1.35
N GLY A 865 18.81 -3.68 2.53
CA GLY A 865 19.15 -4.47 3.72
C GLY A 865 20.44 -5.28 3.65
N LEU A 866 21.33 -4.98 2.71
CA LEU A 866 22.59 -5.68 2.55
C LEU A 866 23.78 -4.93 3.15
N HIS A 867 24.59 -5.68 3.88
CA HIS A 867 25.93 -5.24 4.28
C HIS A 867 26.85 -5.20 3.05
N PHE A 868 27.93 -4.41 3.10
CA PHE A 868 28.91 -4.27 2.00
C PHE A 868 29.43 -5.61 1.46
N GLN A 869 29.67 -6.60 2.32
CA GLN A 869 30.08 -7.96 1.91
C GLN A 869 29.00 -8.69 1.12
N ASP A 870 27.73 -8.55 1.53
CA ASP A 870 26.59 -9.17 0.83
C ASP A 870 26.40 -8.52 -0.54
N ILE A 871 26.64 -7.22 -0.66
CA ILE A 871 26.62 -6.46 -1.94
C ILE A 871 27.70 -7.00 -2.89
N GLN A 872 28.92 -7.26 -2.40
CA GLN A 872 29.99 -7.84 -3.22
C GLN A 872 29.56 -9.21 -3.78
N MET A 873 29.00 -10.09 -2.96
CA MET A 873 28.50 -11.42 -3.39
C MET A 873 27.41 -11.28 -4.45
N LEU A 874 26.47 -10.34 -4.28
CA LEU A 874 25.41 -10.07 -5.25
C LEU A 874 25.99 -9.58 -6.59
N LEU A 875 26.94 -8.66 -6.55
CA LEU A 875 27.62 -8.14 -7.75
C LEU A 875 28.36 -9.25 -8.51
N ASP A 876 29.01 -10.18 -7.81
CA ASP A 876 29.67 -11.32 -8.42
C ASP A 876 28.67 -12.23 -9.18
N VAL A 877 27.47 -12.40 -8.62
CA VAL A 877 26.38 -13.14 -9.28
C VAL A 877 25.85 -12.39 -10.52
N LEU A 878 25.58 -11.09 -10.41
CA LEU A 878 25.09 -10.28 -11.51
C LEU A 878 26.11 -10.19 -12.67
N ASN A 879 27.40 -10.04 -12.36
CA ASN A 879 28.46 -10.07 -13.36
C ASN A 879 28.55 -11.42 -14.08
N ARG A 880 28.42 -12.55 -13.35
CA ARG A 880 28.36 -13.88 -14.00
C ARG A 880 27.20 -13.99 -14.99
N LEU A 881 26.01 -13.49 -14.63
CA LEU A 881 24.85 -13.47 -15.54
C LEU A 881 25.11 -12.63 -16.78
N ARG A 882 25.68 -11.43 -16.61
CA ARG A 882 26.07 -10.55 -17.74
C ARG A 882 27.11 -11.25 -18.64
N ASP A 883 28.13 -11.85 -18.07
CA ASP A 883 29.21 -12.50 -18.80
C ASP A 883 28.74 -13.70 -19.63
N HIS A 884 27.57 -14.27 -19.30
CA HIS A 884 26.87 -15.25 -20.13
C HIS A 884 26.06 -14.64 -21.29
N GLY A 885 26.10 -13.32 -21.49
CA GLY A 885 25.42 -12.60 -22.57
C GLY A 885 24.09 -11.95 -22.19
N ASN A 886 23.61 -12.11 -20.97
CA ASN A 886 22.36 -11.53 -20.53
C ASN A 886 22.44 -10.01 -20.33
N THR A 887 21.31 -9.35 -20.47
CA THR A 887 21.17 -7.92 -20.16
C THR A 887 20.65 -7.74 -18.75
N ILE A 888 21.37 -6.99 -17.92
CA ILE A 888 21.02 -6.73 -16.52
C ILE A 888 20.65 -5.25 -16.38
N VAL A 889 19.43 -4.97 -15.92
CA VAL A 889 18.95 -3.62 -15.60
C VAL A 889 18.60 -3.55 -14.11
N VAL A 890 19.25 -2.68 -13.39
CA VAL A 890 19.10 -2.52 -11.95
C VAL A 890 18.70 -1.10 -11.62
N ILE A 891 17.56 -0.91 -10.96
CA ILE A 891 17.21 0.37 -10.34
C ILE A 891 17.98 0.44 -9.02
N GLU A 892 18.85 1.44 -8.84
CA GLU A 892 19.75 1.50 -7.68
C GLU A 892 20.06 2.92 -7.21
N HIS A 893 20.31 2.99 -5.88
CA HIS A 893 20.79 4.21 -5.21
C HIS A 893 22.17 4.02 -4.57
N ASN A 894 22.58 2.77 -4.35
CA ASN A 894 23.86 2.44 -3.74
C ASN A 894 25.04 2.78 -4.67
N LEU A 895 25.89 3.70 -4.26
CA LEU A 895 27.01 4.17 -5.07
C LEU A 895 28.07 3.08 -5.32
N ASP A 896 28.22 2.11 -4.42
CA ASP A 896 29.14 1.00 -4.60
C ASP A 896 28.71 0.08 -5.75
N VAL A 897 27.40 -0.07 -5.95
CA VAL A 897 26.85 -0.78 -7.11
C VAL A 897 26.96 0.08 -8.38
N ILE A 898 26.52 1.33 -8.31
CA ILE A 898 26.47 2.25 -9.45
C ILE A 898 27.86 2.44 -10.08
N LYS A 899 28.92 2.56 -9.26
CA LYS A 899 30.31 2.71 -9.75
C LYS A 899 30.82 1.48 -10.50
N THR A 900 30.21 0.29 -10.28
CA THR A 900 30.63 -0.96 -10.96
C THR A 900 29.89 -1.21 -12.27
N ALA A 901 28.81 -0.47 -12.55
CA ALA A 901 27.99 -0.65 -13.75
C ALA A 901 28.78 -0.36 -15.04
N ASP A 902 28.42 -1.04 -16.12
CA ASP A 902 28.97 -0.76 -17.47
C ASP A 902 28.32 0.49 -18.07
N TRP A 903 27.02 0.68 -17.78
CA TRP A 903 26.20 1.78 -18.28
C TRP A 903 25.30 2.34 -17.19
N ILE A 904 25.02 3.62 -17.23
CA ILE A 904 24.09 4.32 -16.32
C ILE A 904 23.07 5.09 -17.15
N VAL A 905 21.83 5.07 -16.70
CA VAL A 905 20.75 5.96 -17.13
C VAL A 905 20.27 6.73 -15.91
N ASP A 906 20.54 8.03 -15.84
CA ASP A 906 20.23 8.89 -14.70
C ASP A 906 18.99 9.74 -14.98
N LEU A 907 17.95 9.59 -14.13
CA LEU A 907 16.69 10.32 -14.24
C LEU A 907 16.64 11.50 -13.23
N GLY A 908 16.01 12.56 -13.65
CA GLY A 908 15.86 13.75 -12.81
C GLY A 908 15.29 14.94 -13.56
N PRO A 909 15.73 16.17 -13.20
CA PRO A 909 16.71 16.49 -12.14
C PRO A 909 16.18 16.33 -10.71
N GLU A 910 14.85 16.48 -10.51
CA GLU A 910 14.20 16.41 -9.20
C GLU A 910 13.18 15.24 -9.12
N GLY A 911 12.50 15.10 -7.99
CA GLY A 911 11.36 14.19 -7.83
C GLY A 911 10.04 14.81 -8.31
N GLY A 912 9.00 13.98 -8.46
CA GLY A 912 7.65 14.41 -8.85
C GLY A 912 7.61 15.19 -10.17
N ASP A 913 6.90 16.28 -10.20
CA ASP A 913 6.75 17.13 -11.40
C ASP A 913 8.07 17.72 -11.92
N GLY A 914 9.08 17.87 -11.06
CA GLY A 914 10.41 18.33 -11.42
C GLY A 914 11.26 17.26 -12.11
N GLY A 915 10.84 15.99 -12.06
CA GLY A 915 11.54 14.84 -12.63
C GLY A 915 11.06 14.41 -14.00
N GLY A 916 11.18 13.11 -14.25
CA GLY A 916 10.61 12.43 -15.42
C GLY A 916 11.38 12.60 -16.71
N ARG A 917 12.68 12.94 -16.65
CA ARG A 917 13.56 13.03 -17.83
C ARG A 917 14.86 12.29 -17.61
N VAL A 918 15.43 11.72 -18.66
CA VAL A 918 16.81 11.23 -18.64
C VAL A 918 17.74 12.44 -18.76
N ILE A 919 18.53 12.70 -17.73
CA ILE A 919 19.45 13.86 -17.66
C ILE A 919 20.89 13.50 -18.04
N ALA A 920 21.28 12.25 -17.85
CA ALA A 920 22.58 11.74 -18.24
C ALA A 920 22.51 10.25 -18.58
N GLN A 921 23.30 9.80 -19.56
CA GLN A 921 23.48 8.38 -19.88
C GLN A 921 24.88 8.11 -20.39
N GLY A 922 25.41 6.95 -20.10
CA GLY A 922 26.75 6.53 -20.48
C GLY A 922 27.46 5.74 -19.42
N THR A 923 28.78 5.61 -19.57
CA THR A 923 29.61 5.00 -18.51
C THR A 923 29.59 5.84 -17.24
N PRO A 924 29.85 5.26 -16.05
CA PRO A 924 29.94 6.02 -14.79
C PRO A 924 30.86 7.25 -14.88
N GLU A 925 31.98 7.15 -15.60
CA GLU A 925 32.93 8.25 -15.80
C GLU A 925 32.33 9.40 -16.64
N LYS A 926 31.44 9.09 -17.57
CA LYS A 926 30.72 10.07 -18.40
C LYS A 926 29.63 10.76 -17.57
N VAL A 927 28.85 9.99 -16.82
CA VAL A 927 27.78 10.52 -15.95
C VAL A 927 28.34 11.39 -14.82
N ALA A 928 29.49 11.04 -14.23
CA ALA A 928 30.18 11.84 -13.22
C ALA A 928 30.60 13.25 -13.70
N LYS A 929 30.66 13.47 -15.03
CA LYS A 929 30.98 14.78 -15.65
C LYS A 929 29.71 15.55 -16.07
N ALA A 930 28.53 14.92 -16.04
CA ALA A 930 27.29 15.53 -16.50
C ALA A 930 26.83 16.63 -15.54
N LYS A 931 26.56 17.81 -16.10
CA LYS A 931 25.99 18.92 -15.32
C LYS A 931 24.53 18.64 -15.00
N GLY A 932 24.15 18.84 -13.73
CA GLY A 932 22.78 18.64 -13.26
C GLY A 932 22.43 17.21 -12.80
N SER A 933 23.39 16.26 -12.91
CA SER A 933 23.24 14.92 -12.35
C SER A 933 23.68 14.90 -10.89
N HIS A 934 22.73 14.69 -9.98
CA HIS A 934 23.03 14.49 -8.56
C HIS A 934 23.83 13.19 -8.35
N THR A 935 23.44 12.11 -8.99
CA THR A 935 24.19 10.84 -8.99
C THR A 935 25.62 11.04 -9.45
N GLY A 936 25.81 11.77 -10.59
CA GLY A 936 27.12 12.09 -11.13
C GLY A 936 28.01 12.89 -10.16
N HIS A 937 27.41 13.79 -9.39
CA HIS A 937 28.12 14.57 -8.35
C HIS A 937 28.73 13.65 -7.30
N PHE A 938 27.98 12.72 -6.73
CA PHE A 938 28.46 11.78 -5.70
C PHE A 938 29.42 10.74 -6.29
N LEU A 939 29.19 10.24 -7.52
CA LEU A 939 30.10 9.31 -8.20
C LEU A 939 31.52 9.87 -8.40
N LYS A 940 31.65 11.17 -8.53
CA LYS A 940 32.95 11.83 -8.78
C LYS A 940 33.97 11.56 -7.69
N THR A 941 33.51 11.35 -6.45
CA THR A 941 34.35 11.03 -5.29
C THR A 941 34.74 9.55 -5.22
N MET A 942 33.92 8.67 -5.84
CA MET A 942 34.07 7.21 -5.81
C MET A 942 34.91 6.65 -6.95
N LEU A 943 35.02 7.39 -8.04
CA LEU A 943 35.79 6.96 -9.22
C LEU A 943 37.26 7.34 -9.09
N PRO A 944 38.20 6.51 -9.60
CA PRO A 944 39.60 6.84 -9.59
C PRO A 944 39.86 8.12 -10.42
N LYS A 945 40.60 9.06 -9.86
CA LYS A 945 41.08 10.22 -10.62
C LYS A 945 41.99 9.70 -11.72
N LYS A 946 41.62 9.86 -12.97
CA LYS A 946 42.58 9.63 -14.09
C LYS A 946 43.74 10.62 -13.88
N SER A 947 44.91 10.06 -13.58
CA SER A 947 46.17 10.81 -13.58
C SER A 947 46.45 11.45 -14.95
#